data_9336e977a0119e09625399d70499ffe1
#
_entry.id   9336e977a0119e09625399d70499ffe1
#
_cell.length_a   1.000
_cell.length_b   1.000
_cell.length_c   1.000
_cell.angle_alpha   90.00
_cell.angle_beta   90.00
_cell.angle_gamma   90.00
#
_symmetry.space_group_name_H-M   'P 1'
#
loop_
_entity.id
_entity.type
_entity.pdbx_description
1 polymer ?
#
loop_
_entity_poly.entity_id
_entity_poly.type
_entity_poly.pdbx_seq_one_letter_code
_entity_poly.pdbx_strand_id
1 'polypeptide(L)'
;VNAHKVFPAARRFSAALLVGTILGGMIAPAAVAQTAPGDAAQSPAGQESTAPTPPPSQPAGPGQPRGAGAELPPPPAAPAAPSVTRQIHSLTVTGSQRLEQETVLSYTSLRVGENYDDEKLDQALHDLLSTELFADVTIAGVETGDIVIRVRENPVINRIVLEGNHRIKDDKITPEIRLAPRQIFTRSRARADVARIIELYRRQGRYAASVDPQIVQLDQNRVDVVFVINEGPRSRVRTINIIGNEHFGDGRLIREMATREHRWWNIFSSADTYDPDRLAFDQQKLRQFYLTQGYADFRVQSAVAELTPDRRDFIITYVIDEGQRYRFGPVTVDSDIRDLDAASMQRRLPMHEGDWYNAKQVEDTVDSLNQLSGLFGYAFSDVRPQFHRDAEHRTMGVNFHVAETPRVYVERVDISGNTTTRDKVIRREFRLAEGDPFSSVQVRRSRDRIQSLGFFQDNLEIRQEQGTTPDRIVLGVDVQERATGQLQLSAGYSSLERFLINAAITQRNFMGRGQEVRAQVNWSSYSKSVEFGFTEPYLFDRNLALGFDLFRRDLNAFNFIGNSRQTTYGQISTGGQVRLGVPLTETINLALRYGLTYDQITLNQNVYFSDPDGTGPLPPVCDPLLAGRYLCDVIGNRVTSSVGYSLLYSTLNNYIHPTRGARLLFSQDFAGVGGDTRYLRTVVRGAKYWNVFNNFIFSISLEGGYIRALQKADSPDDDPVRLTDRFFLGSPQIRGFDIRGVGPRIQRRQYQVDADGNAVLDSNGNPLFVTGNNNILDDAIGGRAYYLGRAELEIPLGAGARDLGLRPSIFADIGAVFGVRRPALQDVAPGSPLTQIECTAADGTVQLVPPSAGSCPTNFTLTRNPVTPFREVFLGDTPRPRISVGFGVNWNSPFGPFRIDIARALVSAPGDDTKLITFNVGTAF
;
A
#
# COMPACT_ATOMS: atom_id res chain seq x y z
N VAL A 1 47.57 -28.46 -19.51
CA VAL A 1 47.36 -29.24 -20.72
C VAL A 1 46.13 -30.13 -20.48
N ASN A 2 45.05 -29.80 -21.14
CA ASN A 2 43.86 -30.62 -21.45
C ASN A 2 43.47 -31.78 -20.53
N ALA A 3 42.25 -31.67 -19.95
CA ALA A 3 41.48 -32.82 -19.60
C ALA A 3 40.00 -32.64 -19.97
N HIS A 4 39.50 -33.57 -20.69
CA HIS A 4 38.18 -33.67 -21.29
C HIS A 4 37.08 -34.00 -20.30
N LYS A 5 35.94 -33.44 -20.60
CA LYS A 5 34.58 -33.74 -20.15
C LYS A 5 34.24 -35.22 -20.16
N VAL A 6 33.48 -35.68 -19.15
CA VAL A 6 32.44 -36.69 -19.31
C VAL A 6 31.26 -36.28 -18.42
N PHE A 7 30.13 -35.95 -19.06
CA PHE A 7 28.82 -35.86 -18.46
C PHE A 7 28.08 -37.20 -18.67
N PRO A 8 27.31 -37.66 -17.70
CA PRO A 8 26.17 -38.52 -18.01
C PRO A 8 24.89 -37.71 -18.05
N ALA A 9 24.22 -37.82 -19.18
CA ALA A 9 22.86 -37.39 -19.42
C ALA A 9 21.89 -38.24 -18.62
N ALA A 10 21.13 -37.63 -17.73
CA ALA A 10 19.76 -38.02 -17.38
C ALA A 10 19.25 -37.11 -16.25
N ARG A 11 18.40 -36.16 -16.61
CA ARG A 11 17.27 -35.54 -15.86
C ARG A 11 16.94 -34.16 -16.38
N ARG A 12 16.63 -34.11 -17.65
CA ARG A 12 15.87 -33.01 -18.24
C ARG A 12 14.41 -33.45 -18.35
N PHE A 13 13.65 -33.33 -17.33
CA PHE A 13 12.17 -33.39 -17.39
C PHE A 13 11.64 -32.98 -16.01
N SER A 14 11.57 -31.66 -15.72
CA SER A 14 10.75 -31.12 -14.64
C SER A 14 10.75 -29.58 -14.57
N ALA A 15 11.62 -28.88 -15.34
CA ALA A 15 11.68 -27.42 -15.27
C ALA A 15 10.76 -26.69 -16.27
N ALA A 16 10.20 -27.43 -17.27
CA ALA A 16 9.33 -26.82 -18.29
C ALA A 16 7.83 -26.76 -17.90
N LEU A 17 7.41 -27.46 -16.85
CA LEU A 17 6.00 -27.48 -16.44
C LEU A 17 5.63 -26.40 -15.41
N LEU A 18 6.60 -25.75 -14.79
CA LEU A 18 6.35 -24.73 -13.75
C LEU A 18 6.27 -23.30 -14.29
N VAL A 19 6.74 -23.04 -15.50
CA VAL A 19 6.68 -21.71 -16.15
C VAL A 19 5.37 -21.52 -16.92
N GLY A 20 4.70 -22.60 -17.32
CA GLY A 20 3.43 -22.54 -18.04
C GLY A 20 2.20 -22.26 -17.18
N THR A 21 2.25 -22.48 -15.86
CA THR A 21 1.12 -22.30 -14.95
C THR A 21 1.06 -20.91 -14.29
N ILE A 22 2.12 -20.12 -14.37
CA ILE A 22 2.15 -18.76 -13.77
C ILE A 22 1.63 -17.70 -14.75
N LEU A 23 1.57 -17.96 -16.06
CA LEU A 23 1.08 -17.01 -17.07
C LEU A 23 -0.36 -17.28 -17.56
N GLY A 24 -1.02 -18.33 -17.07
CA GLY A 24 -2.37 -18.72 -17.46
C GLY A 24 -3.50 -18.37 -16.48
N GLY A 25 -3.22 -17.69 -15.37
CA GLY A 25 -4.15 -17.51 -14.24
C GLY A 25 -4.86 -16.17 -14.17
N MET A 26 -4.96 -15.38 -15.23
CA MET A 26 -5.72 -14.12 -15.23
C MET A 26 -6.75 -14.06 -16.34
N ILE A 27 -7.68 -14.99 -16.37
CA ILE A 27 -8.98 -14.81 -17.04
C ILE A 27 -9.98 -15.64 -16.25
N ALA A 28 -10.74 -15.00 -15.37
CA ALA A 28 -11.91 -15.60 -14.78
C ALA A 28 -13.07 -15.46 -15.77
N PRO A 29 -13.76 -16.52 -16.16
CA PRO A 29 -15.00 -16.41 -16.90
C PRO A 29 -16.14 -16.07 -15.95
N ALA A 30 -16.95 -15.09 -16.35
CA ALA A 30 -18.20 -14.76 -15.70
C ALA A 30 -19.13 -15.99 -15.71
N ALA A 31 -19.60 -16.38 -14.55
CA ALA A 31 -20.60 -17.40 -14.39
C ALA A 31 -21.95 -16.87 -14.89
N VAL A 32 -22.44 -17.46 -15.96
CA VAL A 32 -23.81 -17.31 -16.45
C VAL A 32 -24.73 -18.09 -15.51
N ALA A 33 -25.62 -17.40 -14.84
CA ALA A 33 -26.69 -18.00 -14.09
C ALA A 33 -27.78 -18.52 -15.07
N GLN A 34 -27.98 -19.82 -15.11
CA GLN A 34 -29.11 -20.46 -15.76
C GLN A 34 -30.36 -20.30 -14.88
N THR A 35 -31.37 -19.68 -15.47
CA THR A 35 -32.74 -19.67 -14.96
C THR A 35 -33.46 -20.98 -15.32
N ALA A 36 -34.10 -21.60 -14.37
CA ALA A 36 -35.15 -22.60 -14.59
C ALA A 36 -36.50 -22.08 -14.07
N PRO A 37 -37.61 -22.44 -14.68
CA PRO A 37 -38.87 -21.75 -14.56
C PRO A 37 -39.91 -22.44 -13.66
N GLY A 38 -40.96 -21.67 -13.28
CA GLY A 38 -42.24 -22.13 -12.73
C GLY A 38 -42.48 -21.58 -11.31
N ASP A 39 -43.52 -21.00 -10.90
CA ASP A 39 -44.90 -21.03 -11.28
C ASP A 39 -45.68 -19.82 -10.71
N ALA A 40 -46.79 -19.55 -11.31
CA ALA A 40 -47.74 -18.47 -11.07
C ALA A 40 -48.33 -18.42 -9.66
N ALA A 41 -48.65 -17.23 -9.16
CA ALA A 41 -50.00 -16.82 -8.77
C ALA A 41 -50.08 -15.45 -8.09
N GLN A 42 -50.94 -14.62 -8.65
CA GLN A 42 -51.86 -13.65 -8.02
C GLN A 42 -51.30 -12.32 -7.47
N SER A 43 -51.63 -11.29 -8.26
CA SER A 43 -51.83 -9.91 -7.78
C SER A 43 -53.07 -9.78 -6.90
N PRO A 44 -53.10 -8.75 -6.03
CA PRO A 44 -54.12 -7.73 -6.27
C PRO A 44 -53.62 -6.26 -6.17
N ALA A 45 -54.10 -5.51 -7.15
CA ALA A 45 -54.65 -4.13 -7.13
C ALA A 45 -54.04 -3.06 -6.18
N GLY A 46 -53.46 -2.07 -6.79
CA GLY A 46 -53.90 -0.68 -6.76
C GLY A 46 -53.55 0.16 -5.54
N GLN A 47 -52.60 1.05 -5.73
CA GLN A 47 -52.74 2.43 -5.19
C GLN A 47 -51.86 3.40 -6.00
N GLU A 48 -52.54 4.43 -6.47
CA GLU A 48 -51.98 5.58 -7.18
C GLU A 48 -50.91 6.30 -6.36
N SER A 49 -49.76 6.54 -6.97
CA SER A 49 -48.77 7.48 -6.45
C SER A 49 -48.91 8.79 -7.21
N THR A 50 -49.45 9.80 -6.54
CA THR A 50 -49.50 11.18 -6.96
C THR A 50 -48.08 11.81 -6.94
N ALA A 51 -47.67 12.37 -8.07
CA ALA A 51 -46.46 13.20 -8.19
C ALA A 51 -46.61 14.51 -7.40
N PRO A 52 -45.56 15.02 -6.80
CA PRO A 52 -45.59 16.32 -6.12
C PRO A 52 -45.52 17.50 -7.10
N THR A 53 -46.42 18.43 -6.91
CA THR A 53 -46.55 19.73 -7.57
C THR A 53 -45.38 20.64 -7.16
N PRO A 54 -44.81 21.47 -8.05
CA PRO A 54 -43.82 22.47 -7.71
C PRO A 54 -44.44 23.66 -6.92
N PRO A 55 -43.66 24.31 -6.02
CA PRO A 55 -44.19 25.39 -5.19
C PRO A 55 -44.40 26.70 -5.97
N PRO A 56 -45.33 27.58 -5.52
CA PRO A 56 -45.66 28.81 -6.21
C PRO A 56 -44.58 29.91 -6.03
N SER A 57 -44.31 30.63 -7.11
CA SER A 57 -43.47 31.80 -7.19
C SER A 57 -44.03 32.99 -6.35
N GLN A 58 -43.17 33.59 -5.55
CA GLN A 58 -43.45 34.79 -4.80
C GLN A 58 -43.52 36.06 -5.69
N PRO A 59 -44.31 37.08 -5.37
CA PRO A 59 -44.45 38.28 -6.19
C PRO A 59 -43.31 39.27 -5.93
N ALA A 60 -42.84 39.91 -7.00
CA ALA A 60 -41.85 40.96 -7.03
C ALA A 60 -42.42 42.29 -6.51
N GLY A 61 -41.69 42.96 -5.64
CA GLY A 61 -41.99 44.31 -5.19
C GLY A 61 -41.57 45.39 -6.17
N PRO A 62 -42.02 46.63 -6.03
CA PRO A 62 -42.00 47.65 -7.09
C PRO A 62 -40.66 48.41 -7.13
N GLY A 63 -40.03 48.46 -8.29
CA GLY A 63 -38.88 49.31 -8.56
C GLY A 63 -39.18 50.38 -9.61
N GLN A 64 -38.65 51.52 -9.39
CA GLN A 64 -38.87 52.85 -9.98
C GLN A 64 -38.59 52.97 -11.50
N PRO A 65 -39.13 54.01 -12.15
CA PRO A 65 -39.17 54.13 -13.64
C PRO A 65 -37.89 54.76 -14.19
N ARG A 66 -37.44 54.31 -15.31
CA ARG A 66 -36.50 55.05 -16.20
C ARG A 66 -36.98 55.04 -17.63
N GLY A 67 -37.17 56.25 -18.08
CA GLY A 67 -36.94 56.84 -19.41
C GLY A 67 -37.50 56.17 -20.62
N ALA A 68 -38.52 56.81 -21.18
CA ALA A 68 -39.10 56.56 -22.45
C ALA A 68 -38.05 56.77 -23.59
N GLY A 69 -37.72 55.65 -24.31
CA GLY A 69 -37.21 55.72 -25.66
C GLY A 69 -38.33 55.29 -26.60
N ALA A 70 -38.71 56.20 -27.46
CA ALA A 70 -39.82 56.00 -28.43
C ALA A 70 -39.44 54.89 -29.40
N GLU A 71 -40.12 53.78 -29.34
CA GLU A 71 -40.09 52.72 -30.35
C GLU A 71 -41.16 53.06 -31.37
N LEU A 72 -40.70 53.26 -32.64
CA LEU A 72 -41.57 53.40 -33.81
C LEU A 72 -42.41 52.12 -33.98
N PRO A 73 -43.72 52.24 -34.31
CA PRO A 73 -44.56 51.09 -34.55
C PRO A 73 -44.04 50.33 -35.79
N PRO A 74 -44.11 48.96 -35.76
CA PRO A 74 -43.75 48.17 -36.93
C PRO A 74 -44.64 48.54 -38.14
N PRO A 75 -44.10 48.54 -39.35
CA PRO A 75 -44.90 48.84 -40.56
C PRO A 75 -46.00 47.77 -40.65
N PRO A 76 -47.20 48.15 -41.15
CA PRO A 76 -48.28 47.19 -41.30
C PRO A 76 -47.87 46.11 -42.29
N ALA A 77 -48.12 44.86 -41.87
CA ALA A 77 -47.86 43.66 -42.66
C ALA A 77 -48.55 43.87 -44.03
N ALA A 78 -47.78 43.66 -45.08
CA ALA A 78 -48.34 43.65 -46.47
C ALA A 78 -49.40 42.53 -46.51
N PRO A 79 -50.51 42.74 -47.18
CA PRO A 79 -51.52 41.70 -47.31
C PRO A 79 -50.90 40.48 -47.95
N ALA A 80 -51.03 39.34 -47.31
CA ALA A 80 -50.65 38.05 -47.85
C ALA A 80 -51.30 37.88 -49.22
N ALA A 81 -50.46 37.61 -50.21
CA ALA A 81 -50.98 37.26 -51.53
C ALA A 81 -51.95 36.04 -51.35
N PRO A 82 -53.05 36.03 -52.10
CA PRO A 82 -54.02 34.93 -52.00
C PRO A 82 -53.29 33.61 -52.30
N SER A 83 -53.28 32.70 -51.40
CA SER A 83 -52.75 31.37 -51.58
C SER A 83 -53.57 30.70 -52.66
N VAL A 84 -52.97 30.42 -53.78
CA VAL A 84 -53.65 29.70 -54.90
C VAL A 84 -53.73 28.28 -54.45
N THR A 85 -54.93 27.94 -53.91
CA THR A 85 -55.26 26.54 -53.56
C THR A 85 -55.48 25.73 -54.85
N ARG A 86 -54.65 24.72 -55.04
CA ARG A 86 -54.65 23.79 -56.17
C ARG A 86 -55.09 22.39 -55.61
N GLN A 87 -55.67 21.54 -56.46
CA GLN A 87 -56.12 20.19 -56.11
C GLN A 87 -55.05 19.17 -56.57
N ILE A 88 -54.72 18.19 -55.73
CA ILE A 88 -53.80 17.09 -56.08
C ILE A 88 -54.53 16.09 -56.95
N HIS A 89 -54.09 15.97 -58.22
CA HIS A 89 -54.62 15.04 -59.20
C HIS A 89 -53.97 13.68 -59.11
N SER A 90 -52.63 13.67 -58.98
CA SER A 90 -51.85 12.45 -58.76
C SER A 90 -50.74 12.69 -57.74
N LEU A 91 -50.37 11.66 -57.00
CA LEU A 91 -49.33 11.71 -56.00
C LEU A 91 -48.44 10.48 -56.13
N THR A 92 -47.22 10.71 -56.60
CA THR A 92 -46.26 9.63 -56.85
C THR A 92 -44.94 9.88 -56.13
N VAL A 93 -44.32 8.79 -55.69
CA VAL A 93 -42.99 8.83 -55.04
C VAL A 93 -41.99 8.18 -55.96
N THR A 94 -40.85 8.85 -56.13
CA THR A 94 -39.73 8.32 -56.94
C THR A 94 -38.41 8.41 -56.19
N GLY A 95 -37.53 7.45 -56.41
CA GLY A 95 -36.21 7.45 -55.81
C GLY A 95 -36.10 6.65 -54.50
N SER A 96 -37.21 6.12 -54.02
CA SER A 96 -37.18 5.17 -52.89
C SER A 96 -36.63 3.82 -53.36
N GLN A 97 -35.75 3.22 -52.59
CA GLN A 97 -35.11 1.91 -52.88
C GLN A 97 -35.57 0.82 -51.93
N ARG A 98 -35.82 1.16 -50.70
CA ARG A 98 -36.12 0.27 -49.61
C ARG A 98 -37.52 0.44 -49.07
N LEU A 99 -37.99 1.68 -49.05
CA LEU A 99 -39.33 2.02 -48.57
C LEU A 99 -40.35 1.92 -49.70
N GLU A 100 -41.48 1.30 -49.43
CA GLU A 100 -42.60 1.30 -50.39
C GLU A 100 -43.19 2.70 -50.52
N GLN A 101 -43.71 3.02 -51.68
CA GLN A 101 -44.24 4.36 -51.97
C GLN A 101 -45.35 4.77 -50.98
N GLU A 102 -46.22 3.80 -50.61
CA GLU A 102 -47.30 4.02 -49.67
C GLU A 102 -46.76 4.38 -48.25
N THR A 103 -45.65 3.77 -47.87
CA THR A 103 -44.97 4.07 -46.59
C THR A 103 -44.44 5.49 -46.57
N VAL A 104 -43.85 5.94 -47.67
CA VAL A 104 -43.35 7.32 -47.77
C VAL A 104 -44.50 8.33 -47.73
N LEU A 105 -45.62 8.01 -48.42
CA LEU A 105 -46.78 8.85 -48.40
C LEU A 105 -47.49 8.90 -47.05
N SER A 106 -47.36 7.87 -46.23
CA SER A 106 -47.92 7.86 -44.86
C SER A 106 -47.28 8.90 -43.95
N TYR A 107 -46.03 9.31 -44.20
CA TYR A 107 -45.32 10.34 -43.44
C TYR A 107 -45.66 11.78 -43.88
N THR A 108 -46.49 11.96 -44.87
CA THR A 108 -46.97 13.27 -45.35
C THR A 108 -48.46 13.47 -45.13
N SER A 109 -48.83 14.71 -44.98
CA SER A 109 -50.24 15.09 -44.89
C SER A 109 -50.96 15.19 -46.26
N LEU A 110 -50.25 15.00 -47.39
CA LEU A 110 -50.78 15.10 -48.72
C LEU A 110 -51.60 13.88 -49.12
N ARG A 111 -52.83 14.11 -49.72
CA ARG A 111 -53.70 13.04 -50.22
C ARG A 111 -54.26 13.42 -51.59
N VAL A 112 -54.40 12.45 -52.46
CA VAL A 112 -55.07 12.64 -53.76
C VAL A 112 -56.50 13.16 -53.58
N GLY A 113 -56.83 14.23 -54.28
CA GLY A 113 -58.16 14.87 -54.19
C GLY A 113 -58.23 16.02 -53.18
N GLU A 114 -57.22 16.27 -52.39
CA GLU A 114 -57.17 17.34 -51.41
C GLU A 114 -56.60 18.61 -52.05
N ASN A 115 -56.96 19.77 -51.48
CA ASN A 115 -56.42 21.05 -51.88
C ASN A 115 -55.06 21.30 -51.17
N TYR A 116 -54.10 21.82 -51.89
CA TYR A 116 -52.79 22.18 -51.36
C TYR A 116 -52.41 23.62 -51.71
N ASP A 117 -51.58 24.15 -50.86
CA ASP A 117 -50.88 25.42 -51.02
C ASP A 117 -49.38 25.22 -50.70
N ASP A 118 -48.61 26.29 -50.88
CA ASP A 118 -47.16 26.22 -50.63
C ASP A 118 -46.83 25.84 -49.14
N GLU A 119 -47.69 26.25 -48.19
CA GLU A 119 -47.49 25.94 -46.76
C GLU A 119 -47.68 24.42 -46.48
N LYS A 120 -48.66 23.78 -47.10
CA LYS A 120 -48.85 22.33 -47.01
C LYS A 120 -47.74 21.54 -47.67
N LEU A 121 -47.17 22.03 -48.75
CA LEU A 121 -46.03 21.41 -49.42
C LEU A 121 -44.75 21.55 -48.55
N ASP A 122 -44.54 22.73 -47.99
CA ASP A 122 -43.44 22.94 -47.05
C ASP A 122 -43.59 22.08 -45.80
N GLN A 123 -44.82 21.95 -45.25
CA GLN A 123 -45.06 21.05 -44.11
C GLN A 123 -44.81 19.57 -44.48
N ALA A 124 -45.27 19.11 -45.65
CA ALA A 124 -44.99 17.76 -46.12
C ALA A 124 -43.49 17.50 -46.33
N LEU A 125 -42.75 18.51 -46.86
CA LEU A 125 -41.32 18.45 -46.96
C LEU A 125 -40.67 18.35 -45.59
N HIS A 126 -41.10 19.17 -44.63
CA HIS A 126 -40.61 19.16 -43.25
C HIS A 126 -40.94 17.85 -42.56
N ASP A 127 -42.17 17.31 -42.70
CA ASP A 127 -42.58 16.05 -42.14
C ASP A 127 -41.68 14.90 -42.62
N LEU A 128 -41.44 14.81 -43.94
CA LEU A 128 -40.56 13.77 -44.50
C LEU A 128 -39.12 13.91 -44.02
N LEU A 129 -38.53 15.13 -43.99
CA LEU A 129 -37.18 15.35 -43.51
C LEU A 129 -37.02 15.11 -42.01
N SER A 130 -38.08 15.40 -41.21
CA SER A 130 -38.11 15.16 -39.76
C SER A 130 -38.03 13.70 -39.38
N THR A 131 -38.45 12.79 -40.29
CA THR A 131 -38.33 11.34 -40.08
C THR A 131 -36.87 10.85 -40.02
N GLU A 132 -35.90 11.68 -40.48
CA GLU A 132 -34.51 11.28 -40.67
C GLU A 132 -34.28 10.10 -41.63
N LEU A 133 -35.32 9.63 -42.34
CA LEU A 133 -35.23 8.52 -43.30
C LEU A 133 -34.62 8.94 -44.63
N PHE A 134 -34.73 10.23 -44.96
CA PHE A 134 -34.32 10.77 -46.25
C PHE A 134 -33.16 11.73 -46.14
N ALA A 135 -32.21 11.60 -47.05
CA ALA A 135 -31.08 12.49 -47.20
C ALA A 135 -31.44 13.75 -47.97
N ASP A 136 -32.46 13.63 -48.83
CA ASP A 136 -32.92 14.72 -49.65
C ASP A 136 -34.37 14.42 -50.11
N VAL A 137 -35.18 15.45 -50.13
CA VAL A 137 -36.56 15.38 -50.59
C VAL A 137 -36.84 16.61 -51.44
N THR A 138 -37.35 16.39 -52.61
CA THR A 138 -37.81 17.46 -53.50
C THR A 138 -39.23 17.17 -54.03
N ILE A 139 -40.06 18.16 -54.05
CA ILE A 139 -41.43 18.05 -54.58
C ILE A 139 -41.45 18.74 -55.91
N ALA A 140 -41.88 18.03 -56.94
CA ALA A 140 -42.04 18.54 -58.30
C ALA A 140 -43.48 18.39 -58.75
N GLY A 141 -43.85 19.08 -59.86
CA GLY A 141 -45.22 19.01 -60.42
C GLY A 141 -46.22 19.92 -59.69
N VAL A 142 -45.72 20.90 -58.94
CA VAL A 142 -46.51 21.80 -58.08
C VAL A 142 -47.48 22.67 -58.94
N GLU A 143 -47.22 22.87 -60.21
CA GLU A 143 -48.10 23.72 -61.04
C GLU A 143 -49.20 22.99 -61.74
N THR A 144 -49.05 21.66 -61.92
CA THR A 144 -50.02 20.83 -62.68
C THR A 144 -50.97 20.04 -61.79
N GLY A 145 -50.73 19.95 -60.49
CA GLY A 145 -51.47 19.11 -59.58
C GLY A 145 -50.98 17.67 -59.58
N ASP A 146 -50.02 17.32 -60.42
CA ASP A 146 -49.42 16.00 -60.50
C ASP A 146 -48.16 15.99 -59.64
N ILE A 147 -48.30 15.80 -58.36
CA ILE A 147 -47.20 15.90 -57.35
C ILE A 147 -46.28 14.68 -57.43
N VAL A 148 -45.00 14.94 -57.69
CA VAL A 148 -43.95 13.92 -57.67
C VAL A 148 -42.98 14.23 -56.54
N ILE A 149 -43.00 13.43 -55.50
CA ILE A 149 -42.06 13.51 -54.38
C ILE A 149 -40.85 12.68 -54.74
N ARG A 150 -39.73 13.33 -54.96
CA ARG A 150 -38.45 12.67 -55.20
C ARG A 150 -37.72 12.57 -53.87
N VAL A 151 -37.46 11.35 -53.43
CA VAL A 151 -36.74 11.08 -52.18
C VAL A 151 -35.41 10.41 -52.46
N ARG A 152 -34.43 10.73 -51.65
CA ARG A 152 -33.18 9.99 -51.56
C ARG A 152 -33.02 9.47 -50.16
N GLU A 153 -33.13 8.16 -50.02
CA GLU A 153 -33.05 7.51 -48.70
C GLU A 153 -31.66 7.68 -48.06
N ASN A 154 -31.67 7.89 -46.74
CA ASN A 154 -30.45 7.82 -45.94
C ASN A 154 -29.96 6.35 -45.91
N PRO A 155 -28.65 6.12 -46.04
CA PRO A 155 -28.09 4.77 -46.02
C PRO A 155 -28.19 4.11 -44.66
N VAL A 156 -28.16 2.79 -44.64
CA VAL A 156 -28.13 1.99 -43.41
C VAL A 156 -26.68 1.69 -43.04
N ILE A 157 -26.36 1.80 -41.76
CA ILE A 157 -25.04 1.49 -41.23
C ILE A 157 -24.85 -0.04 -41.27
N ASN A 158 -23.81 -0.48 -41.99
CA ASN A 158 -23.40 -1.86 -42.00
C ASN A 158 -22.51 -2.17 -40.79
N ARG A 159 -21.47 -1.40 -40.56
CA ARG A 159 -20.59 -1.49 -39.40
C ARG A 159 -19.99 -0.13 -39.07
N ILE A 160 -19.49 -0.05 -37.80
CA ILE A 160 -18.75 1.10 -37.31
C ILE A 160 -17.31 0.62 -37.05
N VAL A 161 -16.34 1.36 -37.52
CA VAL A 161 -14.92 1.06 -37.39
C VAL A 161 -14.25 2.26 -36.70
N LEU A 162 -13.38 1.96 -35.75
CA LEU A 162 -12.53 2.92 -35.07
C LEU A 162 -11.09 2.75 -35.55
N GLU A 163 -10.47 3.82 -35.99
CA GLU A 163 -9.08 3.78 -36.45
C GLU A 163 -8.25 4.90 -35.76
N GLY A 164 -7.02 4.57 -35.37
CA GLY A 164 -6.10 5.53 -34.76
C GLY A 164 -6.20 5.68 -33.24
N ASN A 165 -7.08 4.96 -32.59
CA ASN A 165 -7.30 4.97 -31.15
C ASN A 165 -6.35 4.01 -30.40
N HIS A 166 -5.08 4.38 -30.29
CA HIS A 166 -4.05 3.54 -29.65
C HIS A 166 -4.08 3.58 -28.11
N ARG A 167 -4.56 4.66 -27.51
CA ARG A 167 -4.54 4.89 -26.05
C ARG A 167 -5.85 4.53 -25.37
N ILE A 168 -6.96 4.84 -26.02
CA ILE A 168 -8.28 4.43 -25.55
C ILE A 168 -8.74 3.27 -26.41
N LYS A 169 -8.99 2.13 -25.79
CA LYS A 169 -9.44 0.94 -26.50
C LYS A 169 -10.89 1.07 -26.95
N ASP A 170 -11.26 0.29 -27.94
CA ASP A 170 -12.60 0.27 -28.53
C ASP A 170 -13.70 0.01 -27.49
N ASP A 171 -13.42 -0.83 -26.48
CA ASP A 171 -14.34 -1.13 -25.39
C ASP A 171 -14.78 0.10 -24.57
N LYS A 172 -13.98 1.16 -24.58
CA LYS A 172 -14.26 2.43 -23.91
C LYS A 172 -14.91 3.47 -24.81
N ILE A 173 -14.67 3.43 -26.14
CA ILE A 173 -15.21 4.38 -27.10
C ILE A 173 -16.59 3.93 -27.57
N THR A 174 -16.77 2.66 -27.84
CA THR A 174 -18.03 2.09 -28.39
C THR A 174 -19.27 2.43 -27.54
N PRO A 175 -19.24 2.41 -26.18
CA PRO A 175 -20.40 2.80 -25.36
C PRO A 175 -20.78 4.28 -25.49
N GLU A 176 -19.86 5.14 -25.89
CA GLU A 176 -20.14 6.58 -26.10
C GLU A 176 -20.77 6.87 -27.47
N ILE A 177 -20.66 5.95 -28.42
CA ILE A 177 -21.22 6.06 -29.76
C ILE A 177 -22.70 5.63 -29.72
N ARG A 178 -23.60 6.50 -30.16
CA ARG A 178 -25.04 6.19 -30.24
C ARG A 178 -25.45 5.57 -31.57
N LEU A 179 -24.66 5.79 -32.64
CA LEU A 179 -24.84 5.06 -33.89
C LEU A 179 -24.59 3.57 -33.66
N ALA A 180 -25.41 2.73 -34.27
CA ALA A 180 -25.25 1.29 -34.18
C ALA A 180 -25.43 0.63 -35.57
N PRO A 181 -24.85 -0.52 -35.82
CA PRO A 181 -25.11 -1.31 -37.02
C PRO A 181 -26.62 -1.55 -37.24
N ARG A 182 -27.05 -1.52 -38.47
CA ARG A 182 -28.43 -1.65 -38.94
C ARG A 182 -29.34 -0.43 -38.63
N GLN A 183 -28.84 0.65 -38.11
CA GLN A 183 -29.52 1.92 -37.97
C GLN A 183 -29.35 2.80 -39.21
N ILE A 184 -30.24 3.76 -39.36
CA ILE A 184 -30.13 4.76 -40.44
C ILE A 184 -29.04 5.73 -40.10
N PHE A 185 -28.19 5.97 -41.09
CA PHE A 185 -27.08 6.94 -40.97
C PHE A 185 -27.59 8.34 -41.24
N THR A 186 -27.32 9.26 -40.32
CA THR A 186 -27.47 10.72 -40.58
C THR A 186 -26.20 11.44 -40.23
N ARG A 187 -25.89 12.50 -40.99
CA ARG A 187 -24.68 13.32 -40.72
C ARG A 187 -24.76 14.03 -39.35
N SER A 188 -25.96 14.37 -38.90
CA SER A 188 -26.22 14.99 -37.59
C SER A 188 -25.80 14.06 -36.44
N ARG A 189 -26.22 12.82 -36.50
CA ARG A 189 -25.90 11.79 -35.49
C ARG A 189 -24.40 11.49 -35.47
N ALA A 190 -23.78 11.36 -36.67
CA ALA A 190 -22.34 11.16 -36.77
C ALA A 190 -21.53 12.31 -36.14
N ARG A 191 -21.94 13.57 -36.37
CA ARG A 191 -21.32 14.74 -35.74
C ARG A 191 -21.51 14.74 -34.22
N ALA A 192 -22.66 14.32 -33.73
CA ALA A 192 -22.92 14.19 -32.29
C ALA A 192 -22.02 13.10 -31.64
N ASP A 193 -21.79 11.98 -32.35
CA ASP A 193 -20.86 10.95 -31.91
C ASP A 193 -19.41 11.44 -31.92
N VAL A 194 -18.99 12.14 -32.94
CA VAL A 194 -17.69 12.80 -32.99
C VAL A 194 -17.48 13.70 -31.77
N ALA A 195 -18.48 14.51 -31.41
CA ALA A 195 -18.39 15.38 -30.24
C ALA A 195 -18.25 14.60 -28.95
N ARG A 196 -18.96 13.45 -28.79
CA ARG A 196 -18.85 12.57 -27.60
C ARG A 196 -17.48 11.91 -27.53
N ILE A 197 -16.96 11.40 -28.65
CA ILE A 197 -15.63 10.81 -28.70
C ILE A 197 -14.56 11.87 -28.34
N ILE A 198 -14.64 13.08 -28.89
CA ILE A 198 -13.72 14.16 -28.55
C ILE A 198 -13.80 14.49 -27.07
N GLU A 199 -15.00 14.54 -26.49
CA GLU A 199 -15.17 14.80 -25.06
C GLU A 199 -14.58 13.69 -24.18
N LEU A 200 -14.68 12.41 -24.58
CA LEU A 200 -14.01 11.30 -23.91
C LEU A 200 -12.48 11.50 -23.90
N TYR A 201 -11.89 11.94 -25.02
CA TYR A 201 -10.46 12.25 -25.10
C TYR A 201 -10.09 13.46 -24.24
N ARG A 202 -10.94 14.49 -24.18
CA ARG A 202 -10.72 15.68 -23.32
C ARG A 202 -10.71 15.31 -21.85
N ARG A 203 -11.63 14.46 -21.39
CA ARG A 203 -11.63 13.94 -20.00
C ARG A 203 -10.34 13.21 -19.66
N GLN A 204 -9.64 12.66 -20.66
CA GLN A 204 -8.32 12.04 -20.46
C GLN A 204 -7.14 13.00 -20.66
N GLY A 205 -7.43 14.30 -20.74
CA GLY A 205 -6.43 15.36 -20.90
C GLY A 205 -5.83 15.47 -22.30
N ARG A 206 -6.57 15.05 -23.33
CA ARG A 206 -6.15 15.13 -24.75
C ARG A 206 -7.02 16.12 -25.50
N TYR A 207 -6.76 17.38 -25.29
CA TYR A 207 -7.53 18.49 -25.89
C TYR A 207 -7.22 18.73 -27.38
N ALA A 208 -6.12 18.18 -27.86
CA ALA A 208 -5.73 18.23 -29.28
C ALA A 208 -6.33 17.08 -30.11
N ALA A 209 -7.13 16.20 -29.49
CA ALA A 209 -7.74 15.08 -30.17
C ALA A 209 -8.73 15.58 -31.24
N SER A 210 -8.67 14.98 -32.42
CA SER A 210 -9.59 15.23 -33.53
C SER A 210 -10.14 13.89 -34.03
N VAL A 211 -11.38 13.91 -34.44
CA VAL A 211 -12.08 12.73 -34.97
C VAL A 211 -12.74 13.14 -36.30
N ASP A 212 -12.41 12.41 -37.34
CA ASP A 212 -12.98 12.62 -38.70
C ASP A 212 -13.83 11.40 -39.08
N PRO A 213 -15.16 11.57 -39.23
CA PRO A 213 -16.05 10.53 -39.67
C PRO A 213 -15.99 10.30 -41.17
N GLN A 214 -15.38 9.24 -41.63
CA GLN A 214 -15.35 8.83 -43.05
C GLN A 214 -16.49 7.86 -43.34
N ILE A 215 -17.13 8.05 -44.46
CA ILE A 215 -18.30 7.26 -44.87
C ILE A 215 -17.93 6.48 -46.11
N VAL A 216 -17.86 5.18 -46.02
CA VAL A 216 -17.60 4.28 -47.13
C VAL A 216 -18.93 3.76 -47.67
N GLN A 217 -19.27 4.13 -48.88
CA GLN A 217 -20.49 3.64 -49.52
C GLN A 217 -20.32 2.21 -49.98
N LEU A 218 -21.35 1.41 -49.76
CA LEU A 218 -21.46 0.00 -50.15
C LEU A 218 -22.71 -0.18 -51.02
N ASP A 219 -22.79 -1.32 -51.71
CA ASP A 219 -23.97 -1.69 -52.46
C ASP A 219 -25.25 -1.77 -51.59
N GLN A 220 -26.41 -1.62 -52.18
CA GLN A 220 -27.74 -1.64 -51.56
C GLN A 220 -27.97 -0.54 -50.51
N ASN A 221 -27.50 0.70 -50.81
CA ASN A 221 -27.64 1.89 -49.97
C ASN A 221 -27.18 1.66 -48.51
N ARG A 222 -26.05 0.94 -48.32
CA ARG A 222 -25.41 0.72 -47.06
C ARG A 222 -24.11 1.55 -46.92
N VAL A 223 -23.70 1.85 -45.68
CA VAL A 223 -22.46 2.55 -45.39
C VAL A 223 -21.70 1.91 -44.27
N ASP A 224 -20.38 1.86 -44.39
CA ASP A 224 -19.50 1.71 -43.25
C ASP A 224 -19.12 3.09 -42.71
N VAL A 225 -19.22 3.30 -41.43
CA VAL A 225 -18.83 4.52 -40.74
C VAL A 225 -17.49 4.30 -40.08
N VAL A 226 -16.46 4.98 -40.55
CA VAL A 226 -15.10 4.91 -40.01
C VAL A 226 -14.81 6.19 -39.27
N PHE A 227 -14.63 6.12 -37.96
CA PHE A 227 -14.13 7.25 -37.17
C PHE A 227 -12.61 7.19 -37.13
N VAL A 228 -11.98 8.07 -37.94
CA VAL A 228 -10.51 8.21 -37.92
C VAL A 228 -10.13 9.17 -36.80
N ILE A 229 -9.47 8.62 -35.80
CA ILE A 229 -9.13 9.30 -34.54
C ILE A 229 -7.65 9.69 -34.57
N ASN A 230 -7.37 10.96 -34.43
CA ASN A 230 -6.04 11.42 -34.11
C ASN A 230 -6.02 11.86 -32.66
N GLU A 231 -5.41 11.04 -31.79
CA GLU A 231 -5.44 11.25 -30.35
C GLU A 231 -4.68 12.49 -29.90
N GLY A 232 -3.76 12.98 -30.68
CA GLY A 232 -2.92 14.13 -30.31
C GLY A 232 -2.04 13.89 -29.07
N PRO A 233 -1.19 14.83 -28.69
CA PRO A 233 -0.42 14.79 -27.45
C PRO A 233 -1.32 15.01 -26.23
N ARG A 234 -0.85 14.59 -25.05
CA ARG A 234 -1.49 14.95 -23.79
C ARG A 234 -1.26 16.42 -23.49
N SER A 235 -2.32 17.15 -23.20
CA SER A 235 -2.23 18.57 -22.88
C SER A 235 -1.81 18.78 -21.44
N ARG A 236 -0.75 19.54 -21.22
CA ARG A 236 -0.12 19.75 -19.93
C ARG A 236 -0.28 21.20 -19.47
N VAL A 237 -0.14 21.42 -18.19
CA VAL A 237 -0.10 22.78 -17.63
C VAL A 237 1.32 23.30 -17.74
N ARG A 238 1.49 24.29 -18.64
CA ARG A 238 2.79 24.91 -18.90
C ARG A 238 3.18 25.88 -17.81
N THR A 239 2.25 26.75 -17.42
CA THR A 239 2.49 27.82 -16.44
C THR A 239 1.21 28.10 -15.67
N ILE A 240 1.37 28.41 -14.39
CA ILE A 240 0.31 28.89 -13.51
C ILE A 240 0.67 30.30 -13.09
N ASN A 241 -0.12 31.27 -13.51
CA ASN A 241 0.03 32.69 -13.15
C ASN A 241 -0.96 33.02 -12.03
N ILE A 242 -0.51 33.74 -11.04
CA ILE A 242 -1.36 34.26 -9.98
C ILE A 242 -1.20 35.78 -9.96
N ILE A 243 -2.29 36.49 -10.11
CA ILE A 243 -2.31 37.95 -10.19
C ILE A 243 -3.04 38.50 -8.97
N GLY A 244 -2.47 39.50 -8.29
CA GLY A 244 -3.05 40.11 -7.09
C GLY A 244 -2.52 39.51 -5.76
N ASN A 245 -1.52 38.65 -5.80
CA ASN A 245 -0.84 38.11 -4.63
C ASN A 245 0.31 39.02 -4.17
N GLU A 246 0.02 39.89 -3.26
CA GLU A 246 0.99 40.86 -2.72
C GLU A 246 1.87 40.29 -1.60
N HIS A 247 1.30 39.39 -0.78
CA HIS A 247 1.95 38.90 0.47
C HIS A 247 2.56 37.50 0.33
N PHE A 248 2.10 36.70 -0.59
CA PHE A 248 2.62 35.34 -0.80
C PHE A 248 3.08 35.16 -2.25
N GLY A 249 4.32 34.75 -2.43
CA GLY A 249 4.86 34.47 -3.78
C GLY A 249 4.20 33.25 -4.42
N ASP A 250 4.14 33.26 -5.77
CA ASP A 250 3.51 32.23 -6.63
C ASP A 250 3.95 30.82 -6.27
N GLY A 251 5.24 30.60 -6.03
CA GLY A 251 5.78 29.29 -5.70
C GLY A 251 5.27 28.72 -4.37
N ARG A 252 4.81 29.57 -3.42
CA ARG A 252 4.16 29.12 -2.18
C ARG A 252 2.71 28.74 -2.45
N LEU A 253 2.00 29.57 -3.19
CA LEU A 253 0.59 29.34 -3.52
C LEU A 253 0.42 28.11 -4.40
N ILE A 254 1.26 27.95 -5.42
CA ILE A 254 1.25 26.75 -6.29
C ILE A 254 1.51 25.47 -5.48
N ARG A 255 2.29 25.52 -4.37
CA ARG A 255 2.49 24.33 -3.52
C ARG A 255 1.22 23.90 -2.75
N GLU A 256 0.29 24.80 -2.49
CA GLU A 256 -0.98 24.49 -1.85
C GLU A 256 -2.01 23.91 -2.81
N MET A 257 -1.86 24.17 -4.12
CA MET A 257 -2.76 23.71 -5.18
C MET A 257 -2.51 22.23 -5.51
N ALA A 258 -3.50 21.56 -6.09
CA ALA A 258 -3.38 20.20 -6.61
C ALA A 258 -2.74 20.18 -8.00
N THR A 259 -3.01 21.20 -8.83
CA THR A 259 -2.43 21.36 -10.17
C THR A 259 -0.97 21.80 -10.06
N ARG A 260 -0.11 21.24 -10.92
CA ARG A 260 1.32 21.54 -10.98
C ARG A 260 1.74 21.91 -12.39
N GLU A 261 2.75 22.77 -12.49
CA GLU A 261 3.41 23.03 -13.77
C GLU A 261 4.18 21.79 -14.23
N HIS A 262 4.17 21.57 -15.54
CA HIS A 262 4.96 20.49 -16.13
C HIS A 262 6.47 20.75 -15.97
N ARG A 263 7.18 19.75 -15.41
CA ARG A 263 8.65 19.74 -15.27
C ARG A 263 9.20 18.42 -15.78
N TRP A 264 10.28 18.44 -16.53
CA TRP A 264 10.84 17.27 -17.20
C TRP A 264 11.21 16.10 -16.27
N TRP A 265 11.51 16.39 -14.99
CA TRP A 265 11.80 15.35 -13.98
C TRP A 265 10.56 14.79 -13.30
N ASN A 266 9.39 15.30 -13.59
CA ASN A 266 8.14 14.87 -12.97
C ASN A 266 7.41 13.81 -13.83
N ILE A 267 8.17 12.77 -14.24
CA ILE A 267 7.75 11.78 -15.25
C ILE A 267 6.56 10.94 -14.77
N PHE A 268 6.38 10.78 -13.46
CA PHE A 268 5.37 9.90 -12.86
C PHE A 268 4.15 10.65 -12.28
N SER A 269 4.05 11.94 -12.44
CA SER A 269 2.93 12.73 -11.92
C SER A 269 1.87 12.98 -12.99
N SER A 270 0.61 12.82 -12.64
CA SER A 270 -0.53 13.25 -13.44
C SER A 270 -1.05 14.65 -13.05
N ALA A 271 -0.43 15.27 -12.04
CA ALA A 271 -0.83 16.59 -11.53
C ALA A 271 -0.55 17.75 -12.52
N ASP A 272 0.26 17.51 -13.53
CA ASP A 272 0.58 18.46 -14.61
C ASP A 272 -0.40 18.40 -15.79
N THR A 273 -1.46 17.61 -15.71
CA THR A 273 -2.51 17.54 -16.73
C THR A 273 -3.65 18.49 -16.36
N TYR A 274 -4.13 19.28 -17.29
CA TYR A 274 -5.27 20.14 -17.07
C TYR A 274 -6.56 19.33 -16.84
N ASP A 275 -7.31 19.77 -15.85
CA ASP A 275 -8.59 19.19 -15.43
C ASP A 275 -9.47 20.31 -14.86
N PRO A 276 -10.68 20.55 -15.40
CA PRO A 276 -11.57 21.60 -14.92
C PRO A 276 -11.99 21.44 -13.48
N ASP A 277 -12.19 20.21 -13.00
CA ASP A 277 -12.58 19.93 -11.62
C ASP A 277 -11.44 20.28 -10.66
N ARG A 278 -10.20 20.04 -11.08
CA ARG A 278 -9.02 20.48 -10.31
C ARG A 278 -8.89 21.98 -10.27
N LEU A 279 -9.24 22.68 -11.33
CA LEU A 279 -9.23 24.15 -11.34
C LEU A 279 -10.16 24.70 -10.26
N ALA A 280 -11.38 24.17 -10.14
CA ALA A 280 -12.33 24.55 -9.10
C ALA A 280 -11.83 24.16 -7.70
N PHE A 281 -11.24 22.99 -7.55
CA PHE A 281 -10.64 22.53 -6.30
C PHE A 281 -9.46 23.41 -5.87
N ASP A 282 -8.63 23.86 -6.80
CA ASP A 282 -7.50 24.74 -6.52
C ASP A 282 -7.96 26.12 -6.05
N GLN A 283 -9.07 26.66 -6.58
CA GLN A 283 -9.68 27.88 -6.04
C GLN A 283 -10.09 27.72 -4.58
N GLN A 284 -10.70 26.59 -4.21
CA GLN A 284 -11.05 26.28 -2.82
C GLN A 284 -9.79 26.14 -1.94
N LYS A 285 -8.73 25.51 -2.45
CA LYS A 285 -7.46 25.37 -1.73
C LYS A 285 -6.79 26.72 -1.48
N LEU A 286 -6.75 27.60 -2.48
CA LEU A 286 -6.25 28.96 -2.30
C LEU A 286 -7.07 29.71 -1.26
N ARG A 287 -8.40 29.66 -1.34
CA ARG A 287 -9.28 30.28 -0.35
C ARG A 287 -9.03 29.73 1.05
N GLN A 288 -8.96 28.42 1.19
CA GLN A 288 -8.67 27.77 2.49
C GLN A 288 -7.30 28.23 3.04
N PHE A 289 -6.27 28.27 2.20
CA PHE A 289 -4.95 28.74 2.58
C PHE A 289 -5.00 30.18 3.11
N TYR A 290 -5.58 31.13 2.37
CA TYR A 290 -5.64 32.53 2.78
C TYR A 290 -6.47 32.72 4.06
N LEU A 291 -7.60 32.03 4.20
CA LEU A 291 -8.41 32.04 5.43
C LEU A 291 -7.64 31.52 6.64
N THR A 292 -6.68 30.59 6.45
CA THR A 292 -5.81 30.12 7.54
C THR A 292 -4.67 31.08 7.88
N GLN A 293 -4.38 32.04 6.98
CA GLN A 293 -3.31 33.03 7.15
C GLN A 293 -3.84 34.41 7.65
N GLY A 294 -5.13 34.51 7.88
CA GLY A 294 -5.75 35.71 8.41
C GLY A 294 -6.49 36.58 7.41
N TYR A 295 -6.56 36.22 6.17
CA TYR A 295 -7.22 36.98 5.12
C TYR A 295 -8.69 36.58 4.98
N ALA A 296 -9.53 37.12 5.86
CA ALA A 296 -10.93 36.74 5.92
C ALA A 296 -11.75 37.19 4.70
N ASP A 297 -11.33 38.22 4.01
CA ASP A 297 -11.98 38.80 2.82
C ASP A 297 -11.48 38.20 1.51
N PHE A 298 -10.57 37.24 1.55
CA PHE A 298 -9.99 36.65 0.36
C PHE A 298 -11.04 36.11 -0.61
N ARG A 299 -10.90 36.44 -1.84
CA ARG A 299 -11.72 35.92 -2.95
C ARG A 299 -10.89 35.70 -4.21
N VAL A 300 -11.26 34.68 -4.95
CA VAL A 300 -10.79 34.48 -6.33
C VAL A 300 -11.77 35.20 -7.24
N GLN A 301 -11.29 36.23 -7.95
CA GLN A 301 -12.11 37.03 -8.86
C GLN A 301 -12.37 36.25 -10.16
N SER A 302 -11.35 35.60 -10.70
CA SER A 302 -11.47 34.75 -11.86
C SER A 302 -10.39 33.67 -11.88
N ALA A 303 -10.68 32.55 -12.56
CA ALA A 303 -9.73 31.50 -12.87
C ALA A 303 -9.96 31.06 -14.32
N VAL A 304 -9.01 31.33 -15.17
CA VAL A 304 -9.11 31.08 -16.63
C VAL A 304 -7.99 30.12 -17.01
N ALA A 305 -8.34 29.12 -17.80
CA ALA A 305 -7.37 28.23 -18.42
C ALA A 305 -7.40 28.40 -19.94
N GLU A 306 -6.31 28.86 -20.49
CA GLU A 306 -6.16 29.14 -21.92
C GLU A 306 -5.30 28.06 -22.60
N LEU A 307 -5.82 27.47 -23.67
CA LEU A 307 -5.09 26.50 -24.46
C LEU A 307 -4.12 27.27 -25.41
N THR A 308 -2.87 26.85 -25.40
CA THR A 308 -1.87 27.41 -26.30
C THR A 308 -2.25 27.20 -27.79
N PRO A 309 -1.82 28.08 -28.73
CA PRO A 309 -2.18 27.99 -30.14
C PRO A 309 -1.84 26.64 -30.79
N ASP A 310 -0.79 25.97 -30.33
CA ASP A 310 -0.38 24.65 -30.77
C ASP A 310 -1.21 23.49 -30.15
N ARG A 311 -2.19 23.81 -29.29
CA ARG A 311 -3.10 22.92 -28.59
C ARG A 311 -2.40 21.88 -27.73
N ARG A 312 -1.16 22.13 -27.31
CA ARG A 312 -0.38 21.17 -26.49
C ARG A 312 -0.42 21.45 -25.01
N ASP A 313 -0.46 22.74 -24.65
CA ASP A 313 -0.31 23.13 -23.24
C ASP A 313 -1.43 24.08 -22.81
N PHE A 314 -1.66 24.15 -21.51
CA PHE A 314 -2.54 25.13 -20.88
C PHE A 314 -1.72 26.15 -20.08
N ILE A 315 -2.15 27.40 -20.14
CA ILE A 315 -1.73 28.49 -19.27
C ILE A 315 -2.92 28.77 -18.36
N ILE A 316 -2.74 28.64 -17.06
CA ILE A 316 -3.80 28.88 -16.06
C ILE A 316 -3.50 30.20 -15.37
N THR A 317 -4.47 31.11 -15.37
CA THR A 317 -4.33 32.41 -14.70
C THR A 317 -5.42 32.56 -13.64
N TYR A 318 -5.01 32.75 -12.39
CA TYR A 318 -5.88 33.08 -11.27
C TYR A 318 -5.75 34.58 -10.99
N VAL A 319 -6.85 35.27 -10.95
CA VAL A 319 -6.92 36.66 -10.44
C VAL A 319 -7.53 36.61 -9.07
N ILE A 320 -6.78 37.04 -8.09
CA ILE A 320 -7.17 36.99 -6.68
C ILE A 320 -7.20 38.39 -6.08
N ASP A 321 -7.98 38.54 -5.04
CA ASP A 321 -8.03 39.72 -4.17
C ASP A 321 -7.77 39.21 -2.73
N GLU A 322 -6.61 39.54 -2.18
CA GLU A 322 -6.22 39.05 -0.85
C GLU A 322 -7.06 39.68 0.26
N GLY A 323 -7.52 40.90 0.04
CA GLY A 323 -8.21 41.66 1.07
C GLY A 323 -7.30 42.07 2.23
N GLN A 324 -7.91 42.46 3.33
CA GLN A 324 -7.19 42.87 4.57
C GLN A 324 -6.89 41.67 5.45
N ARG A 325 -5.76 41.72 6.16
CA ARG A 325 -5.37 40.68 7.11
C ARG A 325 -5.92 41.03 8.49
N TYR A 326 -6.65 40.09 9.11
CA TYR A 326 -7.31 40.23 10.40
C TYR A 326 -6.56 39.49 11.51
N ARG A 327 -6.73 40.00 12.73
CA ARG A 327 -6.35 39.31 13.97
C ARG A 327 -7.59 38.85 14.70
N PHE A 328 -7.48 37.90 15.60
CA PHE A 328 -8.55 37.58 16.51
C PHE A 328 -8.80 38.77 17.44
N GLY A 329 -10.04 39.22 17.53
CA GLY A 329 -10.55 40.09 18.58
C GLY A 329 -10.91 39.28 19.83
N PRO A 330 -11.87 39.71 20.62
CA PRO A 330 -12.36 38.93 21.78
C PRO A 330 -12.85 37.54 21.30
N VAL A 331 -12.33 36.50 21.94
CA VAL A 331 -12.77 35.11 21.70
C VAL A 331 -13.43 34.60 22.96
N THR A 332 -14.73 34.32 22.89
CA THR A 332 -15.54 33.93 24.04
C THR A 332 -16.29 32.63 23.79
N VAL A 333 -16.60 31.92 24.86
CA VAL A 333 -17.50 30.77 24.85
C VAL A 333 -18.67 31.05 25.73
N ASP A 334 -19.86 30.87 25.23
CA ASP A 334 -21.11 31.00 25.95
C ASP A 334 -21.86 29.65 25.89
N SER A 335 -22.44 29.23 27.02
CA SER A 335 -23.10 27.91 27.10
C SER A 335 -24.42 28.04 27.88
N ASP A 336 -25.51 27.62 27.25
CA ASP A 336 -26.81 27.49 27.89
C ASP A 336 -26.93 26.24 28.76
N ILE A 337 -25.95 25.32 28.64
CA ILE A 337 -25.94 24.05 29.36
C ILE A 337 -25.32 24.23 30.74
N ARG A 338 -26.10 24.02 31.81
CA ARG A 338 -25.67 24.21 33.20
C ARG A 338 -24.42 23.43 33.61
N ASP A 339 -24.29 22.22 33.13
CA ASP A 339 -23.21 21.31 33.52
C ASP A 339 -21.91 21.55 32.73
N LEU A 340 -21.95 22.43 31.73
CA LEU A 340 -20.77 22.77 30.90
C LEU A 340 -20.28 24.17 31.35
N ASP A 341 -19.24 24.20 32.18
CA ASP A 341 -18.61 25.42 32.62
C ASP A 341 -17.91 26.14 31.44
N ALA A 342 -18.53 27.24 30.98
CA ALA A 342 -18.01 28.09 29.91
C ALA A 342 -16.58 28.58 30.22
N ALA A 343 -16.23 28.86 31.48
CA ALA A 343 -14.90 29.32 31.87
C ALA A 343 -13.84 28.21 31.70
N SER A 344 -14.21 26.95 31.93
CA SER A 344 -13.32 25.82 31.69
C SER A 344 -13.07 25.53 30.20
N MET A 345 -14.09 25.75 29.35
CA MET A 345 -13.98 25.67 27.91
C MET A 345 -13.15 26.83 27.35
N GLN A 346 -13.38 28.02 27.80
CA GLN A 346 -12.64 29.24 27.46
C GLN A 346 -11.12 29.05 27.62
N ARG A 347 -10.69 28.46 28.74
CA ARG A 347 -9.25 28.20 29.02
C ARG A 347 -8.58 27.18 28.08
N ARG A 348 -9.35 26.42 27.34
CA ARG A 348 -8.87 25.40 26.44
C ARG A 348 -8.86 25.84 24.97
N LEU A 349 -9.31 27.03 24.69
CA LEU A 349 -9.29 27.55 23.33
C LEU A 349 -7.86 27.70 22.85
N PRO A 350 -7.56 27.23 21.62
CA PRO A 350 -6.22 27.29 21.04
C PRO A 350 -5.89 28.70 20.49
N MET A 351 -6.82 29.59 20.41
CA MET A 351 -6.70 30.94 19.87
C MET A 351 -6.83 31.99 20.96
N HIS A 352 -6.05 33.10 20.85
CA HIS A 352 -6.04 34.19 21.78
C HIS A 352 -6.25 35.52 21.04
N GLU A 353 -6.78 36.51 21.75
CA GLU A 353 -6.89 37.86 21.23
C GLU A 353 -5.52 38.40 20.77
N GLY A 354 -5.49 38.99 19.59
CA GLY A 354 -4.24 39.46 18.96
C GLY A 354 -3.51 38.46 18.08
N ASP A 355 -3.82 37.17 18.17
CA ASP A 355 -3.29 36.15 17.21
C ASP A 355 -3.82 36.43 15.79
N TRP A 356 -3.11 35.91 14.76
CA TRP A 356 -3.64 36.01 13.42
C TRP A 356 -4.88 35.12 13.26
N TYR A 357 -5.93 35.68 12.66
CA TYR A 357 -7.17 34.95 12.39
C TYR A 357 -6.89 33.72 11.58
N ASN A 358 -7.49 32.57 11.95
CA ASN A 358 -7.34 31.29 11.28
C ASN A 358 -8.69 30.56 11.28
N ALA A 359 -9.34 30.52 10.13
CA ALA A 359 -10.65 29.88 9.98
C ALA A 359 -10.63 28.40 10.34
N LYS A 360 -9.52 27.70 10.07
CA LYS A 360 -9.39 26.29 10.43
C LYS A 360 -9.33 26.07 11.93
N GLN A 361 -8.68 26.95 12.68
CA GLN A 361 -8.69 26.87 14.14
C GLN A 361 -10.11 27.08 14.70
N VAL A 362 -10.91 27.96 14.08
CA VAL A 362 -12.32 28.14 14.47
C VAL A 362 -13.10 26.86 14.23
N GLU A 363 -12.99 26.24 13.06
CA GLU A 363 -13.63 24.98 12.71
C GLU A 363 -13.19 23.85 13.65
N ASP A 364 -11.87 23.66 13.84
CA ASP A 364 -11.30 22.66 14.75
C ASP A 364 -11.77 22.89 16.22
N THR A 365 -12.04 24.14 16.60
CA THR A 365 -12.55 24.48 17.92
C THR A 365 -14.04 24.14 18.07
N VAL A 366 -14.86 24.42 17.06
CA VAL A 366 -16.26 23.97 17.02
C VAL A 366 -16.33 22.44 17.18
N ASP A 367 -15.52 21.70 16.42
CA ASP A 367 -15.45 20.25 16.55
C ASP A 367 -15.01 19.79 17.94
N SER A 368 -14.04 20.47 18.54
CA SER A 368 -13.54 20.15 19.87
C SER A 368 -14.58 20.42 20.96
N LEU A 369 -15.32 21.54 20.87
CA LEU A 369 -16.39 21.88 21.79
C LEU A 369 -17.59 20.94 21.65
N ASN A 370 -17.97 20.56 20.42
CA ASN A 370 -19.00 19.54 20.16
C ASN A 370 -18.60 18.18 20.73
N GLN A 371 -17.33 17.79 20.56
CA GLN A 371 -16.81 16.56 21.16
C GLN A 371 -16.84 16.62 22.69
N LEU A 372 -16.49 17.77 23.29
CA LEU A 372 -16.52 17.94 24.73
C LEU A 372 -17.96 17.84 25.26
N SER A 373 -18.92 18.52 24.64
CA SER A 373 -20.33 18.43 24.98
C SER A 373 -20.86 17.01 24.88
N GLY A 374 -20.45 16.29 23.81
CA GLY A 374 -20.79 14.89 23.61
C GLY A 374 -20.24 13.94 24.68
N LEU A 375 -19.10 14.25 25.32
CA LEU A 375 -18.58 13.45 26.45
C LEU A 375 -19.48 13.56 27.72
N PHE A 376 -20.23 14.65 27.87
CA PHE A 376 -21.17 14.86 28.96
C PHE A 376 -22.59 14.37 28.66
N GLY A 377 -22.81 13.72 27.51
CA GLY A 377 -24.10 13.17 27.09
C GLY A 377 -24.99 14.12 26.28
N TYR A 378 -24.47 15.28 25.88
CA TYR A 378 -25.16 16.26 25.04
C TYR A 378 -24.84 15.96 23.56
N ALA A 379 -25.51 14.95 23.01
CA ALA A 379 -25.23 14.38 21.69
C ALA A 379 -25.45 15.34 20.53
N PHE A 380 -26.45 16.19 20.67
CA PHE A 380 -26.93 17.09 19.62
C PHE A 380 -26.62 18.55 19.93
N SER A 381 -25.60 18.81 20.78
CA SER A 381 -25.14 20.17 20.98
C SER A 381 -24.66 20.74 19.65
N ASP A 382 -25.18 21.91 19.31
CA ASP A 382 -24.82 22.69 18.15
C ASP A 382 -24.01 23.90 18.57
N VAL A 383 -22.70 23.82 18.36
CA VAL A 383 -21.79 24.92 18.66
C VAL A 383 -21.72 25.83 17.45
N ARG A 384 -22.30 27.04 17.57
CA ARG A 384 -22.35 28.01 16.48
C ARG A 384 -21.35 29.12 16.72
N PRO A 385 -20.32 29.27 15.83
CA PRO A 385 -19.45 30.43 15.91
C PRO A 385 -20.19 31.69 15.41
N GLN A 386 -20.27 32.70 16.22
CA GLN A 386 -20.79 34.05 15.90
C GLN A 386 -19.60 34.97 15.66
N PHE A 387 -19.53 35.56 14.47
CA PHE A 387 -18.40 36.39 14.05
C PHE A 387 -18.77 37.87 14.23
N HIS A 388 -17.89 38.63 14.89
CA HIS A 388 -17.98 40.07 15.04
C HIS A 388 -16.78 40.70 14.32
N ARG A 389 -17.03 41.25 13.14
CA ARG A 389 -15.99 41.85 12.31
C ARG A 389 -15.86 43.33 12.63
N ASP A 390 -14.67 43.77 13.01
CA ASP A 390 -14.27 45.15 13.10
C ASP A 390 -13.26 45.47 11.98
N ALA A 391 -13.72 46.21 10.97
CA ALA A 391 -12.91 46.55 9.81
C ALA A 391 -11.92 47.70 10.12
N GLU A 392 -12.23 48.60 11.07
CA GLU A 392 -11.34 49.70 11.42
C GLU A 392 -10.10 49.20 12.15
N HIS A 393 -10.30 48.33 13.14
CA HIS A 393 -9.21 47.77 13.94
C HIS A 393 -8.64 46.45 13.32
N ARG A 394 -9.23 45.96 12.25
CA ARG A 394 -8.86 44.71 11.58
C ARG A 394 -8.88 43.50 12.50
N THR A 395 -9.92 43.45 13.34
CA THR A 395 -10.12 42.33 14.27
C THR A 395 -11.39 41.53 13.95
N MET A 396 -11.34 40.22 14.24
CA MET A 396 -12.44 39.29 14.10
C MET A 396 -12.73 38.67 15.47
N GLY A 397 -13.73 39.17 16.16
CA GLY A 397 -14.23 38.55 17.39
C GLY A 397 -15.01 37.30 17.06
N VAL A 398 -14.87 36.27 17.88
CA VAL A 398 -15.58 34.99 17.71
C VAL A 398 -16.22 34.59 19.03
N ASN A 399 -17.54 34.50 19.08
CA ASN A 399 -18.25 33.91 20.19
C ASN A 399 -18.75 32.51 19.83
N PHE A 400 -18.33 31.50 20.59
CA PHE A 400 -18.80 30.13 20.44
C PHE A 400 -20.01 29.92 21.36
N HIS A 401 -21.20 29.94 20.79
CA HIS A 401 -22.43 29.71 21.52
C HIS A 401 -22.80 28.20 21.48
N VAL A 402 -22.90 27.61 22.68
CA VAL A 402 -23.28 26.20 22.87
C VAL A 402 -24.75 26.18 23.30
N ALA A 403 -25.65 25.84 22.39
CA ALA A 403 -27.07 25.83 22.63
C ALA A 403 -27.51 24.71 23.59
N GLU A 404 -28.56 24.97 24.38
CA GLU A 404 -29.15 23.98 25.28
C GLU A 404 -29.74 22.81 24.48
N THR A 405 -29.38 21.61 24.86
CA THR A 405 -29.94 20.37 24.30
C THR A 405 -30.17 19.35 25.42
N PRO A 406 -31.23 18.51 25.33
CA PRO A 406 -31.46 17.48 26.35
C PRO A 406 -30.33 16.42 26.29
N ARG A 407 -30.04 15.80 27.43
CA ARG A 407 -29.21 14.60 27.49
C ARG A 407 -29.95 13.42 26.86
N VAL A 408 -29.21 12.64 26.08
CA VAL A 408 -29.73 11.46 25.42
C VAL A 408 -29.00 10.24 25.95
N TYR A 409 -29.70 9.15 26.15
CA TYR A 409 -29.18 7.89 26.68
C TYR A 409 -29.35 6.77 25.64
N VAL A 410 -28.41 5.84 25.63
CA VAL A 410 -28.48 4.65 24.78
C VAL A 410 -29.55 3.72 25.32
N GLU A 411 -30.61 3.46 24.53
CA GLU A 411 -31.68 2.53 24.92
C GLU A 411 -31.20 1.09 24.71
N ARG A 412 -30.73 0.79 23.49
CA ARG A 412 -30.22 -0.55 23.13
C ARG A 412 -29.25 -0.44 21.96
N VAL A 413 -28.49 -1.51 21.78
CA VAL A 413 -27.56 -1.71 20.66
C VAL A 413 -28.04 -2.90 19.83
N ASP A 414 -28.51 -2.63 18.62
CA ASP A 414 -28.99 -3.65 17.68
C ASP A 414 -27.87 -3.99 16.67
N ILE A 415 -27.57 -5.27 16.54
CA ILE A 415 -26.55 -5.77 15.63
C ILE A 415 -27.23 -6.69 14.61
N SER A 416 -27.01 -6.41 13.33
CA SER A 416 -27.60 -7.16 12.20
C SER A 416 -26.57 -7.45 11.12
N GLY A 417 -26.83 -8.46 10.27
CA GLY A 417 -25.94 -8.85 9.18
C GLY A 417 -24.77 -9.75 9.57
N ASN A 418 -24.62 -10.08 10.85
CA ASN A 418 -23.55 -10.98 11.36
C ASN A 418 -23.99 -12.45 11.27
N THR A 419 -23.91 -13.04 10.08
CA THR A 419 -24.34 -14.42 9.81
C THR A 419 -23.40 -15.47 10.40
N THR A 420 -22.11 -15.20 10.43
CA THR A 420 -21.04 -16.08 10.93
C THR A 420 -20.50 -15.61 12.27
N THR A 421 -20.25 -14.29 12.41
CA THR A 421 -19.66 -13.69 13.60
C THR A 421 -20.68 -13.63 14.73
N ARG A 422 -20.33 -14.14 15.89
CA ARG A 422 -21.20 -14.07 17.07
C ARG A 422 -21.43 -12.66 17.52
N ASP A 423 -22.66 -12.31 17.94
CA ASP A 423 -23.05 -10.98 18.43
C ASP A 423 -22.06 -10.45 19.50
N LYS A 424 -21.67 -11.27 20.45
CA LYS A 424 -20.76 -10.87 21.52
C LYS A 424 -19.39 -10.39 21.03
N VAL A 425 -18.94 -10.83 19.85
CA VAL A 425 -17.65 -10.41 19.26
C VAL A 425 -17.71 -8.94 18.79
N ILE A 426 -18.88 -8.51 18.31
CA ILE A 426 -19.13 -7.13 17.88
C ILE A 426 -19.46 -6.28 19.11
N ARG A 427 -20.35 -6.75 19.97
CA ARG A 427 -20.84 -6.02 21.16
C ARG A 427 -19.72 -5.65 22.13
N ARG A 428 -18.72 -6.51 22.32
CA ARG A 428 -17.56 -6.22 23.21
C ARG A 428 -16.65 -5.08 22.69
N GLU A 429 -16.77 -4.73 21.41
CA GLU A 429 -16.00 -3.61 20.84
C GLU A 429 -16.67 -2.26 21.07
N PHE A 430 -17.93 -2.24 21.48
CA PHE A 430 -18.61 -1.02 21.87
C PHE A 430 -17.97 -0.40 23.11
N ARG A 431 -17.91 0.92 23.11
CA ARG A 431 -17.46 1.75 24.23
C ARG A 431 -18.62 2.35 25.01
N LEU A 432 -19.84 2.13 24.53
CA LEU A 432 -21.11 2.51 25.13
C LEU A 432 -21.88 1.25 25.47
N ALA A 433 -22.46 1.22 26.66
CA ALA A 433 -23.41 0.21 27.07
C ALA A 433 -24.83 0.77 27.06
N GLU A 434 -25.78 -0.11 27.07
CA GLU A 434 -27.20 0.23 27.23
C GLU A 434 -27.41 0.93 28.58
N GLY A 435 -28.06 2.10 28.55
CA GLY A 435 -28.23 2.98 29.73
C GLY A 435 -27.15 4.07 29.89
N ASP A 436 -26.06 3.99 29.15
CA ASP A 436 -25.02 5.03 29.19
C ASP A 436 -25.48 6.32 28.53
N PRO A 437 -24.98 7.49 28.96
CA PRO A 437 -25.14 8.73 28.22
C PRO A 437 -24.56 8.59 26.81
N PHE A 438 -25.30 8.99 25.80
CA PHE A 438 -24.84 8.93 24.43
C PHE A 438 -23.62 9.84 24.21
N SER A 439 -22.63 9.33 23.47
CA SER A 439 -21.45 10.10 23.08
C SER A 439 -21.05 9.76 21.66
N SER A 440 -21.13 10.74 20.75
CA SER A 440 -20.71 10.59 19.34
C SER A 440 -19.25 10.18 19.19
N VAL A 441 -18.39 10.61 20.13
CA VAL A 441 -16.97 10.21 20.18
C VAL A 441 -16.83 8.72 20.50
N GLN A 442 -17.61 8.24 21.48
CA GLN A 442 -17.57 6.83 21.86
C GLN A 442 -18.19 5.94 20.77
N VAL A 443 -19.24 6.39 20.07
CA VAL A 443 -19.83 5.71 18.91
C VAL A 443 -18.79 5.61 17.79
N ARG A 444 -18.10 6.71 17.47
CA ARG A 444 -17.03 6.69 16.47
C ARG A 444 -15.90 5.73 16.85
N ARG A 445 -15.45 5.76 18.10
CA ARG A 445 -14.45 4.81 18.60
C ARG A 445 -14.94 3.36 18.55
N SER A 446 -16.19 3.10 18.83
CA SER A 446 -16.81 1.79 18.71
C SER A 446 -16.79 1.32 17.26
N ARG A 447 -17.22 2.18 16.33
CA ARG A 447 -17.15 1.92 14.90
C ARG A 447 -15.73 1.57 14.45
N ASP A 448 -14.74 2.41 14.81
CA ASP A 448 -13.35 2.23 14.42
C ASP A 448 -12.76 0.92 14.99
N ARG A 449 -13.18 0.53 16.20
CA ARG A 449 -12.81 -0.75 16.81
C ARG A 449 -13.43 -1.94 16.09
N ILE A 450 -14.73 -1.91 15.78
CA ILE A 450 -15.41 -2.97 15.02
C ILE A 450 -14.77 -3.10 13.63
N GLN A 451 -14.50 -1.98 12.97
CA GLN A 451 -13.84 -1.96 11.67
C GLN A 451 -12.40 -2.52 11.75
N SER A 452 -11.67 -2.23 12.84
CA SER A 452 -10.31 -2.73 13.06
C SER A 452 -10.21 -4.25 13.23
N LEU A 453 -11.29 -4.93 13.57
CA LEU A 453 -11.34 -6.41 13.57
C LEU A 453 -11.03 -6.98 12.20
N GLY A 454 -11.36 -6.24 11.14
CA GLY A 454 -11.14 -6.66 9.77
C GLY A 454 -12.05 -7.81 9.31
N PHE A 455 -13.19 -8.03 9.98
CA PHE A 455 -14.18 -9.07 9.66
C PHE A 455 -15.28 -8.56 8.73
N PHE A 456 -15.40 -7.23 8.61
CA PHE A 456 -16.48 -6.54 7.93
C PHE A 456 -15.94 -5.67 6.79
N GLN A 457 -16.83 -5.27 5.87
CA GLN A 457 -16.50 -4.31 4.80
C GLN A 457 -16.24 -2.92 5.37
N ASP A 458 -15.54 -2.08 4.59
CA ASP A 458 -15.02 -0.79 5.07
C ASP A 458 -16.09 0.31 5.20
N ASN A 459 -17.31 0.07 4.73
CA ASN A 459 -18.46 0.98 4.78
C ASN A 459 -19.33 0.83 6.04
N LEU A 460 -18.75 0.38 7.16
CA LEU A 460 -19.48 0.21 8.42
C LEU A 460 -19.97 1.57 8.96
N GLU A 461 -21.29 1.68 9.14
CA GLU A 461 -21.93 2.82 9.80
C GLU A 461 -22.73 2.37 10.99
N ILE A 462 -22.69 3.17 12.07
CA ILE A 462 -23.56 2.99 13.23
C ILE A 462 -24.69 3.98 13.07
N ARG A 463 -25.88 3.49 12.73
CA ARG A 463 -27.10 4.29 12.63
C ARG A 463 -27.58 4.68 14.00
N GLN A 464 -28.11 5.89 14.08
CA GLN A 464 -28.67 6.46 15.29
C GLN A 464 -30.16 6.65 15.02
N GLU A 465 -30.99 5.86 15.69
CA GLU A 465 -32.45 5.88 15.53
C GLU A 465 -33.07 6.38 16.82
N GLN A 466 -34.18 7.11 16.74
CA GLN A 466 -34.92 7.59 17.90
C GLN A 466 -35.46 6.37 18.68
N GLY A 467 -35.26 6.38 19.98
CA GLY A 467 -35.78 5.34 20.88
C GLY A 467 -37.27 5.51 21.21
N THR A 468 -37.71 4.81 22.22
CA THR A 468 -39.12 4.84 22.69
C THR A 468 -39.52 6.21 23.25
N THR A 469 -38.56 7.00 23.72
CA THR A 469 -38.77 8.37 24.24
C THR A 469 -37.78 9.33 23.58
N PRO A 470 -38.05 10.65 23.54
CA PRO A 470 -37.17 11.64 22.89
C PRO A 470 -35.77 11.73 23.50
N ASP A 471 -35.59 11.32 24.75
CA ASP A 471 -34.32 11.28 25.48
C ASP A 471 -33.54 9.96 25.29
N ARG A 472 -34.02 9.07 24.41
CA ARG A 472 -33.44 7.77 24.14
C ARG A 472 -33.07 7.59 22.68
N ILE A 473 -31.98 6.83 22.45
CA ILE A 473 -31.49 6.53 21.12
C ILE A 473 -31.14 5.05 21.00
N VAL A 474 -31.49 4.46 19.90
CA VAL A 474 -31.10 3.09 19.51
C VAL A 474 -29.90 3.17 18.56
N LEU A 475 -28.87 2.41 18.86
CA LEU A 475 -27.69 2.28 18.00
C LEU A 475 -27.82 1.04 17.13
N GLY A 476 -28.14 1.20 15.85
CA GLY A 476 -28.22 0.12 14.86
C GLY A 476 -26.89 -0.06 14.14
N VAL A 477 -26.36 -1.28 14.10
CA VAL A 477 -25.13 -1.63 13.40
C VAL A 477 -25.42 -2.71 12.39
N ASP A 478 -25.43 -2.34 11.11
CA ASP A 478 -25.52 -3.29 10.01
C ASP A 478 -24.11 -3.64 9.53
N VAL A 479 -23.72 -4.88 9.76
CA VAL A 479 -22.42 -5.37 9.31
C VAL A 479 -22.56 -6.21 8.05
N GLN A 480 -21.66 -6.03 7.11
CA GLN A 480 -21.50 -6.89 5.95
C GLN A 480 -20.20 -7.68 6.13
N GLU A 481 -20.34 -8.99 6.36
CA GLU A 481 -19.19 -9.85 6.60
C GLU A 481 -18.35 -10.03 5.34
N ARG A 482 -17.04 -10.09 5.53
CA ARG A 482 -16.07 -10.46 4.48
C ARG A 482 -15.31 -11.71 4.86
N ALA A 483 -14.69 -12.36 3.87
CA ALA A 483 -13.85 -13.52 4.13
C ALA A 483 -12.71 -13.14 5.10
N THR A 484 -12.60 -13.84 6.23
CA THR A 484 -11.60 -13.63 7.28
C THR A 484 -10.42 -14.60 7.18
N GLY A 485 -10.52 -15.59 6.29
CA GLY A 485 -9.45 -16.49 5.92
C GLY A 485 -8.53 -15.86 4.86
N GLN A 486 -7.23 -15.93 5.09
CA GLN A 486 -6.21 -15.44 4.18
C GLN A 486 -5.22 -16.56 3.88
N LEU A 487 -5.01 -16.85 2.60
CA LEU A 487 -3.91 -17.68 2.11
C LEU A 487 -2.87 -16.75 1.49
N GLN A 488 -1.68 -16.77 2.05
CA GLN A 488 -0.55 -16.02 1.54
C GLN A 488 0.50 -17.00 1.01
N LEU A 489 0.83 -16.87 -0.27
CA LEU A 489 1.93 -17.57 -0.91
C LEU A 489 2.92 -16.52 -1.41
N SER A 490 4.16 -16.65 -1.03
CA SER A 490 5.22 -15.76 -1.49
C SER A 490 6.49 -16.55 -1.81
N ALA A 491 7.17 -16.12 -2.86
CA ALA A 491 8.48 -16.61 -3.23
C ALA A 491 9.40 -15.41 -3.39
N GLY A 492 10.64 -15.56 -2.96
CA GLY A 492 11.55 -14.45 -2.99
C GLY A 492 13.00 -14.89 -3.02
N TYR A 493 13.89 -13.91 -3.06
CA TYR A 493 15.31 -14.07 -2.96
C TYR A 493 15.91 -13.05 -2.01
N SER A 494 16.75 -13.49 -1.09
CA SER A 494 17.48 -12.58 -0.21
C SER A 494 18.96 -12.94 -0.16
N SER A 495 19.78 -11.95 0.18
CA SER A 495 21.20 -12.18 0.38
C SER A 495 21.48 -13.15 1.53
N LEU A 496 20.56 -13.25 2.50
CA LEU A 496 20.66 -14.16 3.65
C LEU A 496 20.19 -15.57 3.30
N GLU A 497 18.92 -15.72 2.92
CA GLU A 497 18.22 -16.99 2.75
C GLU A 497 18.38 -17.60 1.36
N ARG A 498 18.93 -16.84 0.41
CA ARG A 498 18.91 -17.16 -1.04
C ARG A 498 17.47 -17.28 -1.52
N PHE A 499 17.12 -18.36 -2.18
CA PHE A 499 15.76 -18.62 -2.60
C PHE A 499 14.90 -19.02 -1.40
N LEU A 500 13.74 -18.39 -1.24
CA LEU A 500 12.81 -18.64 -0.15
C LEU A 500 11.37 -18.77 -0.67
N ILE A 501 10.61 -19.63 -0.02
CA ILE A 501 9.17 -19.79 -0.23
C ILE A 501 8.51 -19.69 1.14
N ASN A 502 7.45 -18.89 1.21
CA ASN A 502 6.60 -18.80 2.39
C ASN A 502 5.18 -19.13 1.99
N ALA A 503 4.54 -19.98 2.77
CA ALA A 503 3.12 -20.28 2.69
C ALA A 503 2.50 -20.08 4.06
N ALA A 504 1.49 -19.22 4.17
CA ALA A 504 0.79 -18.95 5.42
C ALA A 504 -0.72 -18.98 5.22
N ILE A 505 -1.42 -19.64 6.11
CA ILE A 505 -2.87 -19.63 6.22
C ILE A 505 -3.20 -18.97 7.55
N THR A 506 -4.02 -17.93 7.52
CA THR A 506 -4.49 -17.24 8.72
C THR A 506 -6.00 -17.12 8.67
N GLN A 507 -6.67 -17.61 9.70
CA GLN A 507 -8.11 -17.43 9.90
C GLN A 507 -8.33 -16.59 11.16
N ARG A 508 -8.77 -15.33 10.98
CA ARG A 508 -8.89 -14.34 12.08
C ARG A 508 -10.19 -14.45 12.88
N ASN A 509 -11.22 -15.00 12.31
CA ASN A 509 -12.52 -15.17 12.95
C ASN A 509 -12.92 -16.65 12.96
N PHE A 510 -12.10 -17.49 13.59
CA PHE A 510 -12.31 -18.92 13.61
C PHE A 510 -13.64 -19.27 14.31
N MET A 511 -14.51 -19.99 13.60
CA MET A 511 -15.87 -20.36 14.05
C MET A 511 -16.72 -19.15 14.51
N GLY A 512 -16.48 -17.96 13.96
CA GLY A 512 -17.22 -16.75 14.33
C GLY A 512 -16.95 -16.24 15.75
N ARG A 513 -15.92 -16.74 16.42
CA ARG A 513 -15.61 -16.40 17.82
C ARG A 513 -14.61 -15.24 17.97
N GLY A 514 -14.08 -14.72 16.86
CA GLY A 514 -13.01 -13.72 16.86
C GLY A 514 -11.66 -14.30 17.27
N GLN A 515 -11.52 -15.62 17.28
CA GLN A 515 -10.26 -16.32 17.53
C GLN A 515 -9.40 -16.35 16.28
N GLU A 516 -8.08 -16.32 16.44
CA GLU A 516 -7.14 -16.42 15.32
C GLU A 516 -6.45 -17.79 15.32
N VAL A 517 -6.46 -18.46 14.18
CA VAL A 517 -5.67 -19.66 13.89
C VAL A 517 -4.72 -19.34 12.77
N ARG A 518 -3.45 -19.64 12.96
CA ARG A 518 -2.39 -19.41 11.97
C ARG A 518 -1.57 -20.69 11.78
N ALA A 519 -1.31 -21.03 10.54
CA ALA A 519 -0.34 -22.05 10.16
C ALA A 519 0.59 -21.45 9.10
N GLN A 520 1.90 -21.63 9.28
CA GLN A 520 2.91 -21.04 8.40
C GLN A 520 4.02 -22.05 8.13
N VAL A 521 4.44 -22.14 6.89
CA VAL A 521 5.60 -22.91 6.44
C VAL A 521 6.54 -21.96 5.73
N ASN A 522 7.78 -21.90 6.18
CA ASN A 522 8.88 -21.23 5.51
C ASN A 522 9.89 -22.25 5.02
N TRP A 523 10.37 -22.10 3.82
CA TRP A 523 11.39 -22.96 3.25
C TRP A 523 12.41 -22.13 2.49
N SER A 524 13.67 -22.30 2.86
CA SER A 524 14.79 -21.70 2.15
C SER A 524 15.98 -22.66 2.10
N SER A 525 17.08 -22.22 1.49
CA SER A 525 18.31 -23.00 1.44
C SER A 525 18.95 -23.20 2.84
N TYR A 526 18.71 -22.27 3.78
CA TYR A 526 19.35 -22.25 5.10
C TYR A 526 18.39 -22.37 6.25
N SER A 527 17.10 -22.20 6.01
CA SER A 527 16.10 -22.24 7.08
C SER A 527 14.81 -22.90 6.57
N LYS A 528 14.28 -23.81 7.38
CA LYS A 528 12.98 -24.44 7.17
C LYS A 528 12.20 -24.34 8.48
N SER A 529 10.96 -23.87 8.42
CA SER A 529 10.13 -23.81 9.60
C SER A 529 8.68 -24.16 9.32
N VAL A 530 8.07 -24.81 10.31
CA VAL A 530 6.63 -25.03 10.38
C VAL A 530 6.18 -24.45 11.70
N GLU A 531 5.19 -23.59 11.66
CA GLU A 531 4.66 -22.91 12.84
C GLU A 531 3.13 -22.99 12.82
N PHE A 532 2.55 -23.28 13.98
CA PHE A 532 1.12 -23.25 14.22
C PHE A 532 0.85 -22.33 15.40
N GLY A 533 -0.10 -21.41 15.25
CA GLY A 533 -0.49 -20.48 16.31
C GLY A 533 -2.00 -20.43 16.48
N PHE A 534 -2.42 -20.32 17.73
CA PHE A 534 -3.80 -20.05 18.13
C PHE A 534 -3.82 -18.85 19.07
N THR A 535 -4.78 -17.94 18.90
CA THR A 535 -4.96 -16.79 19.80
C THR A 535 -6.44 -16.58 20.12
N GLU A 536 -6.78 -16.58 21.39
CA GLU A 536 -8.04 -16.11 21.94
C GLU A 536 -7.83 -14.67 22.43
N PRO A 537 -8.38 -13.65 21.75
CA PRO A 537 -8.13 -12.26 22.11
C PRO A 537 -8.88 -11.80 23.38
N TYR A 538 -9.92 -12.52 23.78
CA TYR A 538 -10.76 -12.18 24.94
C TYR A 538 -11.00 -13.39 25.84
N LEU A 539 -9.98 -13.76 26.58
CA LEU A 539 -10.05 -14.88 27.51
C LEU A 539 -11.08 -14.59 28.62
N PHE A 540 -12.06 -15.50 28.79
CA PHE A 540 -13.18 -15.34 29.74
C PHE A 540 -13.96 -14.01 29.54
N ASP A 541 -14.13 -13.58 28.31
CA ASP A 541 -14.78 -12.32 27.93
C ASP A 541 -14.13 -11.05 28.54
N ARG A 542 -12.90 -11.17 29.04
CA ARG A 542 -12.07 -10.06 29.49
C ARG A 542 -11.07 -9.68 28.39
N ASN A 543 -10.64 -8.45 28.37
CA ASN A 543 -9.63 -7.97 27.45
C ASN A 543 -8.23 -8.51 27.79
N LEU A 544 -8.10 -9.85 27.71
CA LEU A 544 -6.90 -10.62 27.96
C LEU A 544 -6.69 -11.56 26.76
N ALA A 545 -5.60 -11.41 26.04
CA ALA A 545 -5.29 -12.24 24.90
C ALA A 545 -4.46 -13.46 25.35
N LEU A 546 -4.98 -14.67 25.16
CA LEU A 546 -4.22 -15.90 25.37
C LEU A 546 -3.80 -16.47 24.02
N GLY A 547 -2.49 -16.59 23.82
CA GLY A 547 -1.90 -17.20 22.62
C GLY A 547 -1.16 -18.49 22.93
N PHE A 548 -1.17 -19.37 21.97
CA PHE A 548 -0.46 -20.65 22.02
C PHE A 548 0.22 -20.87 20.67
N ASP A 549 1.53 -21.11 20.66
CA ASP A 549 2.31 -21.35 19.44
C ASP A 549 3.07 -22.67 19.57
N LEU A 550 3.08 -23.46 18.50
CA LEU A 550 3.93 -24.64 18.31
C LEU A 550 4.81 -24.40 17.09
N PHE A 551 6.05 -24.80 17.18
CA PHE A 551 6.97 -24.60 16.07
C PHE A 551 8.03 -25.71 15.98
N ARG A 552 8.47 -25.96 14.75
CA ARG A 552 9.70 -26.68 14.45
C ARG A 552 10.48 -25.88 13.41
N ARG A 553 11.71 -25.51 13.78
CA ARG A 553 12.61 -24.70 12.98
C ARG A 553 13.91 -25.45 12.77
N ASP A 554 14.34 -25.58 11.53
CA ASP A 554 15.60 -26.15 11.11
C ASP A 554 16.43 -25.03 10.49
N LEU A 555 17.53 -24.66 11.15
CA LEU A 555 18.41 -23.57 10.76
C LEU A 555 19.82 -24.14 10.49
N ASN A 556 20.36 -23.83 9.31
CA ASN A 556 21.74 -24.13 9.00
C ASN A 556 22.59 -22.87 9.18
N ALA A 557 23.45 -22.89 10.18
CA ALA A 557 24.47 -21.84 10.32
C ALA A 557 25.52 -22.05 9.23
N PHE A 558 26.14 -20.96 8.82
CA PHE A 558 27.18 -20.98 7.79
C PHE A 558 28.36 -20.10 8.15
N ASN A 559 29.53 -20.46 7.65
CA ASN A 559 30.74 -19.65 7.63
C ASN A 559 31.10 -19.27 6.18
N PHE A 560 32.13 -18.47 6.05
CA PHE A 560 32.67 -18.08 4.77
C PHE A 560 34.07 -18.66 4.57
N ILE A 561 34.32 -19.22 3.38
CA ILE A 561 35.66 -19.47 2.86
C ILE A 561 35.77 -18.62 1.61
N GLY A 562 36.50 -17.51 1.73
CA GLY A 562 36.47 -16.48 0.69
C GLY A 562 35.05 -15.95 0.47
N ASN A 563 34.52 -16.10 -0.74
CA ASN A 563 33.15 -15.70 -1.10
C ASN A 563 32.13 -16.84 -1.01
N SER A 564 32.55 -18.03 -0.64
CA SER A 564 31.69 -19.22 -0.60
C SER A 564 31.15 -19.46 0.80
N ARG A 565 29.84 -19.71 0.90
CA ARG A 565 29.20 -20.13 2.14
C ARG A 565 29.27 -21.63 2.31
N GLN A 566 29.69 -22.05 3.49
CA GLN A 566 29.64 -23.46 3.88
C GLN A 566 28.80 -23.62 5.14
N THR A 567 27.99 -24.68 5.21
CA THR A 567 27.22 -24.99 6.41
C THR A 567 28.16 -25.43 7.51
N THR A 568 28.12 -24.71 8.64
CA THR A 568 28.94 -24.99 9.81
C THR A 568 28.25 -26.01 10.72
N TYR A 569 27.03 -25.64 11.18
CA TYR A 569 26.23 -26.54 12.02
C TYR A 569 24.75 -26.41 11.67
N GLY A 570 23.99 -27.48 11.91
CA GLY A 570 22.55 -27.48 11.87
C GLY A 570 21.95 -27.35 13.26
N GLN A 571 20.90 -26.54 13.42
CA GLN A 571 20.14 -26.40 14.65
C GLN A 571 18.66 -26.68 14.37
N ILE A 572 18.12 -27.72 14.96
CA ILE A 572 16.70 -28.03 14.89
C ILE A 572 16.08 -27.69 16.24
N SER A 573 15.19 -26.69 16.24
CA SER A 573 14.47 -26.22 17.43
C SER A 573 13.02 -26.66 17.33
N THR A 574 12.55 -27.51 18.25
CA THR A 574 11.16 -27.92 18.37
C THR A 574 10.62 -27.43 19.69
N GLY A 575 9.48 -26.75 19.71
CA GLY A 575 8.98 -26.19 20.95
C GLY A 575 7.58 -25.65 20.87
N GLY A 576 7.16 -25.13 22.02
CA GLY A 576 5.89 -24.45 22.19
C GLY A 576 6.02 -23.25 23.11
N GLN A 577 5.12 -22.30 22.93
CA GLN A 577 5.05 -21.08 23.72
C GLN A 577 3.61 -20.77 24.08
N VAL A 578 3.38 -20.38 25.32
CA VAL A 578 2.11 -19.81 25.79
C VAL A 578 2.32 -18.32 26.04
N ARG A 579 1.41 -17.48 25.55
CA ARG A 579 1.48 -16.02 25.67
C ARG A 579 0.20 -15.49 26.31
N LEU A 580 0.32 -14.58 27.27
CA LEU A 580 -0.79 -13.86 27.87
C LEU A 580 -0.56 -12.36 27.64
N GLY A 581 -1.40 -11.75 26.80
CA GLY A 581 -1.39 -10.32 26.51
C GLY A 581 -2.37 -9.58 27.41
N VAL A 582 -1.89 -8.53 28.06
CA VAL A 582 -2.65 -7.68 28.98
C VAL A 582 -2.50 -6.22 28.51
N PRO A 583 -3.51 -5.60 27.92
CA PRO A 583 -3.47 -4.18 27.63
C PRO A 583 -3.63 -3.39 28.96
N LEU A 584 -2.58 -2.69 29.35
CA LEU A 584 -2.59 -1.87 30.56
C LEU A 584 -3.25 -0.52 30.31
N THR A 585 -2.98 0.05 29.13
CA THR A 585 -3.61 1.27 28.63
C THR A 585 -3.82 1.17 27.13
N GLU A 586 -4.39 2.19 26.49
CA GLU A 586 -4.51 2.23 25.02
C GLU A 586 -3.13 2.20 24.30
N THR A 587 -2.08 2.65 24.97
CA THR A 587 -0.73 2.76 24.41
C THR A 587 0.27 1.79 25.00
N ILE A 588 -0.05 1.13 26.14
CA ILE A 588 0.86 0.23 26.86
C ILE A 588 0.27 -1.16 26.93
N ASN A 589 1.00 -2.14 26.42
CA ASN A 589 0.65 -3.55 26.44
C ASN A 589 1.73 -4.35 27.16
N LEU A 590 1.30 -5.20 28.10
CA LEU A 590 2.15 -6.19 28.77
C LEU A 590 1.89 -7.56 28.15
N ALA A 591 2.94 -8.27 27.77
CA ALA A 591 2.83 -9.67 27.37
C ALA A 591 3.71 -10.54 28.28
N LEU A 592 3.11 -11.52 28.92
CA LEU A 592 3.79 -12.58 29.65
C LEU A 592 3.93 -13.79 28.72
N ARG A 593 5.02 -14.51 28.82
CA ARG A 593 5.25 -15.71 28.02
C ARG A 593 5.97 -16.80 28.80
N TYR A 594 5.60 -18.02 28.51
CA TYR A 594 6.32 -19.22 28.90
C TYR A 594 6.66 -20.00 27.63
N GLY A 595 7.92 -20.36 27.46
CA GLY A 595 8.41 -21.12 26.33
C GLY A 595 9.19 -22.34 26.75
N LEU A 596 8.94 -23.46 26.07
CA LEU A 596 9.69 -24.70 26.19
C LEU A 596 10.22 -25.07 24.80
N THR A 597 11.53 -25.17 24.68
CA THR A 597 12.20 -25.47 23.40
C THR A 597 13.20 -26.62 23.61
N TYR A 598 13.15 -27.58 22.69
CA TYR A 598 14.13 -28.63 22.56
C TYR A 598 14.99 -28.34 21.33
N ASP A 599 16.28 -28.07 21.55
CA ASP A 599 17.26 -27.78 20.53
C ASP A 599 18.14 -29.00 20.29
N GLN A 600 18.30 -29.38 19.02
CA GLN A 600 19.23 -30.40 18.56
C GLN A 600 20.27 -29.71 17.65
N ILE A 601 21.52 -29.75 18.06
CA ILE A 601 22.61 -29.12 17.34
C ILE A 601 23.54 -30.20 16.81
N THR A 602 23.74 -30.21 15.49
CA THR A 602 24.52 -31.24 14.78
C THR A 602 25.58 -30.58 13.88
N LEU A 603 26.70 -31.23 13.76
CA LEU A 603 27.73 -30.92 12.77
C LEU A 603 27.79 -32.03 11.71
N ASN A 604 28.31 -31.71 10.53
CA ASN A 604 28.52 -32.71 9.49
C ASN A 604 29.59 -33.71 9.94
N GLN A 605 29.17 -34.94 10.21
CA GLN A 605 30.05 -35.98 10.72
C GLN A 605 31.20 -36.32 9.75
N ASN A 606 30.98 -36.29 8.44
CA ASN A 606 31.98 -36.59 7.43
C ASN A 606 33.09 -35.52 7.33
N VAL A 607 32.87 -34.33 7.89
CA VAL A 607 33.81 -33.18 7.77
C VAL A 607 34.50 -32.87 9.09
N TYR A 608 33.78 -33.01 10.20
CA TYR A 608 34.22 -32.50 11.51
C TYR A 608 34.44 -33.55 12.59
N PHE A 609 34.15 -34.84 12.28
CA PHE A 609 34.30 -35.92 13.26
C PHE A 609 35.43 -36.83 12.87
N SER A 610 36.10 -37.32 13.88
CA SER A 610 37.16 -38.26 13.76
C SER A 610 37.00 -39.33 14.85
N ASP A 611 37.67 -40.49 14.66
CA ASP A 611 37.82 -41.50 15.67
C ASP A 611 39.19 -41.32 16.38
N PRO A 612 39.25 -40.69 17.58
CA PRO A 612 40.51 -40.29 18.18
C PRO A 612 41.37 -41.47 18.62
N ASP A 613 40.78 -42.67 18.86
CA ASP A 613 41.49 -43.83 19.44
C ASP A 613 41.82 -44.93 18.39
N GLY A 614 41.27 -44.85 17.17
CA GLY A 614 41.53 -45.81 16.10
C GLY A 614 41.19 -47.28 16.46
N THR A 615 40.48 -47.48 17.51
CA THR A 615 40.17 -48.82 18.05
C THR A 615 38.81 -49.36 17.61
N GLY A 616 38.05 -48.54 16.79
CA GLY A 616 36.65 -48.86 16.32
C GLY A 616 35.90 -49.88 17.11
N PRO A 617 34.65 -49.84 17.26
CA PRO A 617 33.53 -49.13 16.63
C PRO A 617 32.92 -48.11 17.60
N LEU A 618 33.69 -47.23 18.16
CA LEU A 618 33.16 -46.08 18.94
C LEU A 618 32.55 -45.06 18.01
N PRO A 619 31.44 -44.40 18.37
CA PRO A 619 30.89 -43.33 17.57
C PRO A 619 31.93 -42.25 17.37
N PRO A 620 32.07 -41.69 16.12
CA PRO A 620 33.02 -40.65 15.83
C PRO A 620 32.80 -39.45 16.75
N VAL A 621 33.87 -38.86 17.27
CA VAL A 621 33.84 -37.68 18.14
C VAL A 621 34.21 -36.44 17.33
N CYS A 622 33.65 -35.29 17.69
CA CYS A 622 34.00 -34.02 17.09
C CYS A 622 35.52 -33.76 17.26
N ASP A 623 36.21 -33.48 16.15
CA ASP A 623 37.63 -33.23 16.13
C ASP A 623 37.90 -31.71 16.23
N PRO A 624 38.50 -31.22 17.32
CA PRO A 624 38.81 -29.80 17.46
C PRO A 624 39.76 -29.25 16.37
N LEU A 625 40.64 -30.07 15.78
CA LEU A 625 41.52 -29.65 14.70
C LEU A 625 40.77 -29.38 13.41
N LEU A 626 39.68 -30.08 13.17
CA LEU A 626 38.83 -29.91 12.01
C LEU A 626 37.78 -28.83 12.22
N ALA A 627 37.01 -28.92 13.29
CA ALA A 627 35.86 -28.07 13.57
C ALA A 627 36.23 -26.78 14.32
N GLY A 628 37.31 -26.79 15.09
CA GLY A 628 37.56 -25.80 16.18
C GLY A 628 36.83 -26.23 17.45
N ARG A 629 37.46 -26.01 18.60
CA ARG A 629 36.88 -26.40 19.90
C ARG A 629 35.54 -25.76 20.15
N TYR A 630 35.37 -24.47 19.78
CA TYR A 630 34.14 -23.69 19.94
C TYR A 630 32.92 -24.27 19.22
N LEU A 631 33.10 -25.03 18.14
CA LEU A 631 32.00 -25.74 17.45
C LEU A 631 31.75 -27.09 18.11
N CYS A 632 32.76 -27.80 18.54
CA CYS A 632 32.59 -29.10 19.23
C CYS A 632 31.80 -28.94 20.54
N ASP A 633 31.99 -27.82 21.26
CA ASP A 633 31.30 -27.53 22.52
C ASP A 633 29.81 -27.13 22.33
N VAL A 634 29.38 -26.88 21.10
CA VAL A 634 27.99 -26.51 20.79
C VAL A 634 27.10 -27.72 20.51
N ILE A 635 27.68 -28.87 20.12
CA ILE A 635 26.97 -30.07 19.74
C ILE A 635 26.14 -30.63 20.89
N GLY A 636 25.02 -31.23 20.56
CA GLY A 636 24.21 -31.98 21.48
C GLY A 636 22.77 -31.48 21.57
N ASN A 637 22.03 -32.14 22.40
CA ASN A 637 20.61 -31.85 22.62
C ASN A 637 20.47 -31.08 23.92
N ARG A 638 19.51 -30.14 23.94
CA ARG A 638 19.21 -29.38 25.15
C ARG A 638 17.77 -28.96 25.24
N VAL A 639 17.27 -28.84 26.43
CA VAL A 639 15.97 -28.28 26.74
C VAL A 639 16.14 -26.89 27.33
N THR A 640 15.48 -25.91 26.75
CA THR A 640 15.40 -24.54 27.28
C THR A 640 13.97 -24.27 27.74
N SER A 641 13.80 -24.03 29.04
CA SER A 641 12.53 -23.63 29.64
C SER A 641 12.67 -22.22 30.17
N SER A 642 11.83 -21.30 29.66
CA SER A 642 11.95 -19.88 29.92
C SER A 642 10.63 -19.22 30.25
N VAL A 643 10.66 -18.27 31.19
CA VAL A 643 9.59 -17.32 31.48
C VAL A 643 10.06 -15.93 31.08
N GLY A 644 9.20 -15.20 30.43
CA GLY A 644 9.54 -13.87 30.01
C GLY A 644 8.37 -12.89 30.06
N TYR A 645 8.70 -11.62 30.01
CA TYR A 645 7.71 -10.57 29.82
C TYR A 645 8.22 -9.53 28.82
N SER A 646 7.28 -8.84 28.19
CA SER A 646 7.56 -7.69 27.36
C SER A 646 6.56 -6.58 27.62
N LEU A 647 7.08 -5.37 27.75
CA LEU A 647 6.31 -4.15 27.87
C LEU A 647 6.46 -3.36 26.58
N LEU A 648 5.36 -3.18 25.88
CA LEU A 648 5.28 -2.43 24.63
C LEU A 648 4.54 -1.12 24.88
N TYR A 649 5.23 0.01 24.66
CA TYR A 649 4.62 1.33 24.53
C TYR A 649 4.58 1.71 23.06
N SER A 650 3.43 2.14 22.52
CA SER A 650 3.29 2.52 21.13
C SER A 650 2.29 3.66 20.96
N THR A 651 2.75 4.74 20.31
CA THR A 651 1.95 5.90 19.90
C THR A 651 2.02 6.10 18.39
N LEU A 652 2.36 5.04 17.64
CA LEU A 652 2.47 5.10 16.18
C LEU A 652 1.11 5.37 15.55
N ASN A 653 1.09 6.30 14.60
CA ASN A 653 -0.12 6.62 13.82
C ASN A 653 -0.50 5.53 12.82
N ASN A 654 0.46 4.72 12.37
CA ASN A 654 0.25 3.56 11.50
C ASN A 654 1.30 2.50 11.85
N TYR A 655 0.89 1.23 11.95
CA TYR A 655 1.82 0.13 12.28
C TYR A 655 2.59 -0.41 11.08
N ILE A 656 2.04 -0.26 9.85
CA ILE A 656 2.67 -0.76 8.62
C ILE A 656 3.66 0.27 8.07
N HIS A 657 3.24 1.54 8.02
CA HIS A 657 4.07 2.65 7.55
C HIS A 657 3.95 3.84 8.51
N PRO A 658 4.71 3.82 9.62
CA PRO A 658 4.64 4.88 10.60
C PRO A 658 5.28 6.17 10.06
N THR A 659 4.55 7.27 10.16
CA THR A 659 5.04 8.61 9.78
C THR A 659 5.23 9.52 10.99
N ARG A 660 4.60 9.20 12.11
CA ARG A 660 4.70 9.93 13.40
C ARG A 660 4.50 8.98 14.57
N GLY A 661 5.05 9.34 15.70
CA GLY A 661 4.87 8.62 16.96
C GLY A 661 6.13 7.91 17.41
N ALA A 662 6.03 7.17 18.48
CA ALA A 662 7.13 6.42 19.07
C ALA A 662 6.69 5.00 19.44
N ARG A 663 7.63 4.07 19.43
CA ARG A 663 7.48 2.71 19.89
C ARG A 663 8.66 2.37 20.79
N LEU A 664 8.39 1.81 21.97
CA LEU A 664 9.42 1.28 22.87
C LEU A 664 9.01 -0.12 23.31
N LEU A 665 9.88 -1.08 23.10
CA LEU A 665 9.72 -2.46 23.54
C LEU A 665 10.83 -2.78 24.54
N PHE A 666 10.48 -3.12 25.75
CA PHE A 666 11.35 -3.72 26.73
C PHE A 666 10.98 -5.20 26.88
N SER A 667 11.94 -6.09 26.77
CA SER A 667 11.72 -7.53 26.86
C SER A 667 12.76 -8.18 27.74
N GLN A 668 12.33 -9.03 28.62
CA GLN A 668 13.23 -9.81 29.48
C GLN A 668 12.78 -11.27 29.54
N ASP A 669 13.74 -12.20 29.36
CA ASP A 669 13.53 -13.63 29.41
C ASP A 669 14.47 -14.25 30.42
N PHE A 670 13.93 -14.98 31.36
CA PHE A 670 14.64 -15.81 32.30
C PHE A 670 14.54 -17.27 31.86
N ALA A 671 15.63 -17.86 31.39
CA ALA A 671 15.77 -19.29 31.18
C ALA A 671 16.32 -19.94 32.43
N GLY A 672 15.79 -21.11 32.83
CA GLY A 672 16.20 -21.80 34.04
C GLY A 672 15.05 -22.29 34.94
N VAL A 673 13.81 -22.24 34.42
CA VAL A 673 12.64 -22.81 35.08
C VAL A 673 12.54 -24.31 34.73
N GLY A 674 13.60 -25.07 35.05
CA GLY A 674 13.86 -26.41 34.51
C GLY A 674 14.63 -26.33 33.16
N GLY A 675 15.13 -27.47 32.68
CA GLY A 675 15.96 -27.58 31.50
C GLY A 675 17.45 -27.29 31.75
N ASP A 676 18.20 -27.31 30.65
CA ASP A 676 19.69 -27.36 30.65
C ASP A 676 20.34 -25.98 30.59
N THR A 677 19.59 -24.93 30.20
CA THR A 677 20.13 -23.59 30.02
C THR A 677 19.66 -22.61 31.07
N ARG A 678 20.60 -21.78 31.60
CA ARG A 678 20.27 -20.79 32.64
C ARG A 678 20.89 -19.42 32.26
N TYR A 679 20.05 -18.47 31.87
CA TYR A 679 20.43 -17.10 31.58
C TYR A 679 19.31 -16.13 31.81
N LEU A 680 19.66 -14.85 31.94
CA LEU A 680 18.75 -13.73 31.87
C LEU A 680 19.08 -12.92 30.61
N ARG A 681 18.14 -12.88 29.66
CA ARG A 681 18.25 -12.12 28.41
C ARG A 681 17.39 -10.89 28.48
N THR A 682 17.99 -9.72 28.29
CA THR A 682 17.30 -8.44 28.27
C THR A 682 17.48 -7.81 26.90
N VAL A 683 16.40 -7.32 26.28
CA VAL A 683 16.41 -6.62 24.99
C VAL A 683 15.54 -5.37 25.11
N VAL A 684 16.08 -4.25 24.63
CA VAL A 684 15.37 -2.97 24.53
C VAL A 684 15.38 -2.53 23.07
N ARG A 685 14.21 -2.17 22.53
CA ARG A 685 14.07 -1.63 21.18
C ARG A 685 13.21 -0.38 21.22
N GLY A 686 13.74 0.73 20.72
CA GLY A 686 13.06 2.01 20.60
C GLY A 686 13.05 2.49 19.16
N ALA A 687 11.94 3.08 18.71
CA ALA A 687 11.88 3.77 17.43
C ALA A 687 11.01 5.01 17.56
N LYS A 688 11.40 6.09 16.90
CA LYS A 688 10.64 7.33 16.85
C LYS A 688 10.64 7.89 15.43
N TYR A 689 9.48 8.37 15.00
CA TYR A 689 9.23 8.85 13.65
C TYR A 689 8.74 10.28 13.70
N TRP A 690 9.24 11.13 12.81
CA TRP A 690 8.85 12.52 12.63
C TRP A 690 8.58 12.79 11.16
N ASN A 691 7.47 13.43 10.88
CA ASN A 691 7.25 14.08 9.60
C ASN A 691 7.85 15.48 9.70
N VAL A 692 9.00 15.71 9.08
CA VAL A 692 9.79 16.94 9.27
C VAL A 692 9.21 18.08 8.45
N PHE A 693 9.17 17.94 7.12
CA PHE A 693 8.53 18.89 6.21
C PHE A 693 8.23 18.22 4.88
N ASN A 694 7.23 18.68 4.14
CA ASN A 694 6.86 18.17 2.80
C ASN A 694 6.80 16.64 2.70
N ASN A 695 6.34 15.95 3.75
CA ASN A 695 6.28 14.49 3.85
C ASN A 695 7.64 13.75 3.87
N PHE A 696 8.75 14.43 4.18
CA PHE A 696 9.98 13.75 4.56
C PHE A 696 9.78 13.08 5.92
N ILE A 697 10.03 11.79 5.99
CA ILE A 697 9.90 11.03 7.24
C ILE A 697 11.30 10.75 7.77
N PHE A 698 11.61 11.35 8.91
CA PHE A 698 12.83 11.05 9.62
C PHE A 698 12.55 10.04 10.73
N SER A 699 13.36 9.01 10.83
CA SER A 699 13.25 7.98 11.87
C SER A 699 14.59 7.72 12.54
N ILE A 700 14.50 7.49 13.85
CA ILE A 700 15.62 6.99 14.64
C ILE A 700 15.15 5.71 15.32
N SER A 701 15.92 4.64 15.19
CA SER A 701 15.73 3.42 15.96
C SER A 701 16.98 3.08 16.74
N LEU A 702 16.79 2.68 17.99
CA LEU A 702 17.84 2.24 18.92
C LEU A 702 17.46 0.86 19.42
N GLU A 703 18.41 -0.05 19.39
CA GLU A 703 18.25 -1.41 19.90
C GLU A 703 19.47 -1.80 20.72
N GLY A 704 19.24 -2.51 21.80
CA GLY A 704 20.33 -3.05 22.62
C GLY A 704 19.89 -4.33 23.35
N GLY A 705 20.83 -5.20 23.58
CA GLY A 705 20.58 -6.43 24.30
C GLY A 705 21.77 -6.89 25.10
N TYR A 706 21.47 -7.59 26.18
CA TYR A 706 22.47 -8.20 27.05
C TYR A 706 22.00 -9.54 27.59
N ILE A 707 22.91 -10.53 27.57
CA ILE A 707 22.67 -11.86 28.15
C ILE A 707 23.61 -12.03 29.34
N ARG A 708 23.01 -12.18 30.51
CA ARG A 708 23.72 -12.55 31.73
C ARG A 708 23.59 -14.06 31.93
N ALA A 709 24.71 -14.77 31.87
CA ALA A 709 24.74 -16.18 32.25
C ALA A 709 24.45 -16.35 33.74
N LEU A 710 23.64 -17.33 34.08
CA LEU A 710 23.32 -17.74 35.46
C LEU A 710 23.86 -19.13 35.74
N GLN A 711 24.56 -19.73 34.79
CA GLN A 711 25.32 -20.98 34.94
C GLN A 711 26.82 -20.75 34.86
N LYS A 712 27.60 -21.66 35.38
CA LYS A 712 29.04 -21.68 35.24
C LYS A 712 29.37 -22.30 33.87
N ALA A 713 30.50 -21.91 33.31
CA ALA A 713 31.06 -22.59 32.14
C ALA A 713 31.60 -23.97 32.55
N ASP A 714 31.53 -24.93 31.64
CA ASP A 714 32.04 -26.30 31.90
C ASP A 714 33.58 -26.31 31.97
N SER A 715 34.26 -25.41 31.27
CA SER A 715 35.68 -25.19 31.28
C SER A 715 36.02 -23.71 31.52
N PRO A 716 37.22 -23.38 32.06
CA PRO A 716 37.66 -21.99 32.23
C PRO A 716 37.72 -21.20 30.90
N ASP A 717 37.97 -21.87 29.79
CA ASP A 717 38.10 -21.28 28.46
C ASP A 717 36.77 -21.16 27.70
N ASP A 718 35.71 -21.77 28.23
CA ASP A 718 34.39 -21.78 27.62
C ASP A 718 33.55 -20.56 28.05
N ASP A 719 32.75 -20.03 27.14
CA ASP A 719 31.81 -19.00 27.51
C ASP A 719 30.53 -19.65 28.07
N PRO A 720 30.06 -19.21 29.26
CA PRO A 720 28.86 -19.79 29.87
C PRO A 720 27.58 -19.58 29.07
N VAL A 721 27.56 -18.64 28.09
CA VAL A 721 26.48 -18.48 27.12
C VAL A 721 26.86 -19.20 25.83
N ARG A 722 26.11 -20.20 25.46
CA ARG A 722 26.37 -21.02 24.27
C ARG A 722 26.28 -20.18 23.01
N LEU A 723 27.04 -20.55 21.97
CA LEU A 723 27.08 -19.87 20.67
C LEU A 723 25.70 -19.60 20.07
N THR A 724 24.78 -20.58 20.18
CA THR A 724 23.42 -20.50 19.64
C THR A 724 22.49 -19.52 20.37
N ASP A 725 22.85 -19.11 21.60
CA ASP A 725 22.05 -18.15 22.39
C ASP A 725 22.53 -16.71 22.23
N ARG A 726 23.73 -16.52 21.68
CA ARG A 726 24.38 -15.19 21.54
C ARG A 726 23.71 -14.32 20.49
N PHE A 727 24.01 -13.04 20.57
CA PHE A 727 23.60 -12.08 19.56
C PHE A 727 24.58 -12.06 18.39
N PHE A 728 24.04 -11.88 17.18
CA PHE A 728 24.81 -11.67 15.96
C PHE A 728 24.37 -10.36 15.32
N LEU A 729 25.30 -9.66 14.69
CA LEU A 729 25.07 -8.39 14.02
C LEU A 729 25.71 -8.39 12.63
N GLY A 730 24.98 -7.86 11.67
CA GLY A 730 25.36 -7.77 10.25
C GLY A 730 24.17 -7.41 9.41
N SER A 731 24.26 -7.54 8.08
CA SER A 731 23.12 -7.34 7.18
C SER A 731 21.98 -8.32 7.52
N PRO A 732 20.70 -7.86 7.52
CA PRO A 732 20.18 -6.51 7.19
C PRO A 732 20.12 -5.54 8.37
N GLN A 733 20.55 -5.91 9.57
CA GLN A 733 20.45 -5.09 10.78
C GLN A 733 21.37 -3.87 10.75
N ILE A 734 22.64 -4.05 10.39
CA ILE A 734 23.61 -2.99 10.12
C ILE A 734 24.04 -3.12 8.66
N ARG A 735 23.65 -2.17 7.83
CA ARG A 735 23.91 -2.19 6.39
C ARG A 735 25.36 -1.81 6.10
N GLY A 736 25.92 -2.26 4.98
CA GLY A 736 27.35 -2.04 4.67
C GLY A 736 28.29 -3.09 5.26
N PHE A 737 27.77 -4.02 6.06
CA PHE A 737 28.47 -5.21 6.54
C PHE A 737 27.77 -6.47 6.02
N ASP A 738 28.47 -7.58 5.87
CA ASP A 738 27.88 -8.83 5.44
C ASP A 738 27.08 -9.47 6.60
N ILE A 739 26.42 -10.56 6.33
CA ILE A 739 25.64 -11.33 7.31
C ILE A 739 26.56 -11.82 8.41
N ARG A 740 26.21 -11.51 9.68
CA ARG A 740 27.10 -11.77 10.83
C ARG A 740 28.49 -11.15 10.68
N GLY A 741 28.64 -10.12 9.85
CA GLY A 741 29.91 -9.49 9.49
C GLY A 741 30.50 -8.59 10.57
N VAL A 742 29.80 -8.38 11.68
CA VAL A 742 30.25 -7.52 12.79
C VAL A 742 30.39 -8.34 14.06
N GLY A 743 31.50 -8.17 14.73
CA GLY A 743 31.73 -8.66 16.12
C GLY A 743 32.71 -9.82 16.26
N PRO A 744 32.64 -10.51 17.41
CA PRO A 744 33.58 -11.57 17.75
C PRO A 744 33.55 -12.69 16.72
N ARG A 745 34.77 -13.06 16.26
CA ARG A 745 34.97 -14.12 15.28
C ARG A 745 36.28 -14.83 15.42
N ILE A 746 36.36 -16.02 14.90
CA ILE A 746 37.57 -16.82 14.82
C ILE A 746 37.92 -16.95 13.37
N GLN A 747 39.13 -16.50 13.01
CA GLN A 747 39.68 -16.69 11.69
C GLN A 747 40.80 -17.75 11.77
N ARG A 748 40.65 -18.81 10.97
CA ARG A 748 41.68 -19.81 10.76
C ARG A 748 42.47 -19.41 9.53
N ARG A 749 43.79 -19.07 9.77
CA ARG A 749 44.71 -18.59 8.75
C ARG A 749 45.79 -19.65 8.50
N GLN A 750 45.96 -20.05 7.25
CA GLN A 750 47.02 -21.01 6.88
C GLN A 750 48.37 -20.35 6.89
N TYR A 751 49.37 -21.06 7.44
CA TYR A 751 50.78 -20.62 7.34
C TYR A 751 51.27 -20.80 5.90
N GLN A 752 52.11 -19.88 5.44
CA GLN A 752 52.88 -20.06 4.21
C GLN A 752 54.03 -20.98 4.49
N VAL A 753 54.12 -22.10 3.79
CA VAL A 753 55.18 -23.08 3.94
C VAL A 753 56.04 -23.17 2.67
N ASP A 754 57.33 -23.44 2.84
CA ASP A 754 58.26 -23.75 1.77
C ASP A 754 58.05 -25.21 1.23
N ALA A 755 58.92 -25.63 0.27
CA ALA A 755 58.83 -26.98 -0.32
C ALA A 755 59.17 -28.10 0.69
N ASP A 756 59.88 -27.77 1.77
CA ASP A 756 60.29 -28.68 2.84
C ASP A 756 59.27 -28.69 4.02
N GLY A 757 58.19 -27.92 3.90
CA GLY A 757 57.13 -27.85 4.93
C GLY A 757 57.47 -26.94 6.12
N ASN A 758 58.51 -26.11 6.07
CA ASN A 758 58.89 -25.18 7.09
C ASN A 758 58.17 -23.84 6.90
N ALA A 759 57.98 -23.07 7.98
CA ALA A 759 57.38 -21.76 7.89
C ALA A 759 58.20 -20.79 7.05
N VAL A 760 57.60 -20.11 6.09
CA VAL A 760 58.22 -18.92 5.45
C VAL A 760 58.12 -17.75 6.43
N LEU A 761 59.29 -17.13 6.74
CA LEU A 761 59.40 -16.05 7.72
C LEU A 761 59.47 -14.69 7.03
N ASP A 762 58.92 -13.67 7.66
CA ASP A 762 59.16 -12.28 7.28
C ASP A 762 60.59 -11.77 7.70
N SER A 763 60.90 -10.55 7.34
CA SER A 763 62.18 -9.91 7.69
C SER A 763 62.45 -9.77 9.21
N ASN A 764 61.39 -9.95 10.03
CA ASN A 764 61.46 -9.88 11.48
C ASN A 764 61.44 -11.27 12.15
N GLY A 765 61.47 -12.34 11.34
CA GLY A 765 61.44 -13.72 11.84
C GLY A 765 60.05 -14.24 12.22
N ASN A 766 58.94 -13.54 11.85
CA ASN A 766 57.57 -14.01 12.11
C ASN A 766 57.07 -14.87 10.95
N PRO A 767 56.32 -15.94 11.21
CA PRO A 767 55.75 -16.75 10.19
C PRO A 767 54.76 -15.95 9.32
N LEU A 768 54.87 -16.07 8.01
CA LEU A 768 53.93 -15.51 7.07
C LEU A 768 52.68 -16.41 6.89
N PHE A 769 51.56 -15.77 6.65
CA PHE A 769 50.31 -16.46 6.34
C PHE A 769 49.98 -16.36 4.84
N VAL A 770 49.30 -17.38 4.33
CA VAL A 770 48.88 -17.39 2.94
C VAL A 770 47.94 -16.18 2.73
N THR A 771 48.27 -15.36 1.76
CA THR A 771 47.50 -14.18 1.39
C THR A 771 46.34 -14.59 0.47
N GLY A 772 45.15 -14.04 0.73
CA GLY A 772 43.96 -14.24 -0.05
C GLY A 772 42.79 -14.75 0.79
N ASN A 773 41.63 -14.13 0.59
CA ASN A 773 40.43 -14.44 1.37
C ASN A 773 39.93 -15.90 1.20
N ASN A 774 40.27 -16.55 0.09
CA ASN A 774 39.85 -17.94 -0.18
C ASN A 774 40.55 -18.96 0.73
N ASN A 775 41.57 -18.59 1.46
CA ASN A 775 42.33 -19.48 2.35
C ASN A 775 42.07 -19.16 3.84
N ILE A 776 41.08 -18.29 4.13
CA ILE A 776 40.66 -17.93 5.48
C ILE A 776 39.33 -18.53 5.76
N LEU A 777 39.25 -19.42 6.74
CA LEU A 777 37.99 -19.88 7.32
C LEU A 777 37.57 -18.84 8.39
N ASP A 778 36.41 -18.24 8.22
CA ASP A 778 35.93 -17.14 9.07
C ASP A 778 34.56 -17.49 9.73
N ASP A 779 34.61 -17.72 11.04
CA ASP A 779 33.45 -18.08 11.83
C ASP A 779 33.06 -16.95 12.78
N ALA A 780 31.88 -16.35 12.57
CA ALA A 780 31.27 -15.43 13.52
C ALA A 780 30.77 -16.20 14.75
N ILE A 781 31.24 -15.83 15.94
CA ILE A 781 30.85 -16.49 17.19
C ILE A 781 29.86 -15.67 18.05
N GLY A 782 29.40 -14.52 17.55
CA GLY A 782 28.43 -13.67 18.21
C GLY A 782 28.92 -13.08 19.54
N GLY A 783 28.04 -12.34 20.24
CA GLY A 783 28.36 -11.67 21.50
C GLY A 783 27.25 -11.80 22.55
N ARG A 784 27.57 -11.54 23.81
CA ARG A 784 26.59 -11.46 24.92
C ARG A 784 25.94 -10.08 25.02
N ALA A 785 26.55 -9.07 24.46
CA ALA A 785 26.05 -7.72 24.44
C ALA A 785 26.07 -7.15 23.02
N TYR A 786 25.07 -6.35 22.68
CA TYR A 786 25.07 -5.57 21.45
C TYR A 786 24.31 -4.26 21.63
N TYR A 787 24.62 -3.30 20.79
CA TYR A 787 23.82 -2.12 20.55
C TYR A 787 23.76 -1.83 19.06
N LEU A 788 22.67 -1.23 18.64
CA LEU A 788 22.41 -0.84 17.26
C LEU A 788 21.61 0.45 17.24
N GLY A 789 22.09 1.44 16.51
CA GLY A 789 21.39 2.68 16.22
C GLY A 789 21.23 2.85 14.72
N ARG A 790 20.06 3.29 14.28
CA ARG A 790 19.78 3.61 12.88
C ARG A 790 19.14 4.96 12.80
N ALA A 791 19.60 5.79 11.90
CA ALA A 791 18.97 7.04 11.49
C ALA A 791 18.64 6.94 10.00
N GLU A 792 17.39 7.14 9.64
CA GLU A 792 16.93 7.01 8.25
C GLU A 792 16.01 8.18 7.88
N LEU A 793 16.27 8.80 6.73
CA LEU A 793 15.45 9.85 6.13
C LEU A 793 14.83 9.32 4.85
N GLU A 794 13.53 9.07 4.88
CA GLU A 794 12.73 8.70 3.71
C GLU A 794 12.41 9.95 2.89
N ILE A 795 12.68 9.88 1.59
CA ILE A 795 12.52 10.98 0.64
C ILE A 795 11.20 10.80 -0.10
N PRO A 796 10.25 11.75 0.00
CA PRO A 796 8.99 11.65 -0.72
C PRO A 796 9.22 11.87 -2.22
N LEU A 797 8.99 10.86 -3.01
CA LEU A 797 8.80 11.00 -4.45
C LEU A 797 7.36 11.45 -4.70
N GLY A 798 7.14 12.37 -5.63
CA GLY A 798 5.80 12.93 -5.94
C GLY A 798 4.70 11.87 -6.12
N ALA A 799 3.45 12.29 -6.26
CA ALA A 799 2.27 11.43 -6.21
C ALA A 799 2.36 10.15 -7.07
N GLY A 800 2.84 10.25 -8.32
CA GLY A 800 2.94 9.09 -9.22
C GLY A 800 3.96 8.02 -8.81
N ALA A 801 5.08 8.40 -8.18
CA ALA A 801 6.04 7.42 -7.69
C ALA A 801 5.61 6.79 -6.35
N ARG A 802 4.81 7.52 -5.57
CA ARG A 802 4.16 6.97 -4.37
C ARG A 802 3.14 5.89 -4.73
N ASP A 803 2.37 6.10 -5.81
CA ASP A 803 1.41 5.12 -6.33
C ASP A 803 2.10 3.85 -6.84
N LEU A 804 3.35 3.96 -7.29
CA LEU A 804 4.21 2.82 -7.63
C LEU A 804 4.82 2.13 -6.40
N GLY A 805 4.62 2.66 -5.19
CA GLY A 805 5.14 2.09 -3.96
C GLY A 805 6.65 2.27 -3.73
N LEU A 806 7.30 3.19 -4.47
CA LEU A 806 8.74 3.48 -4.34
C LEU A 806 9.03 4.43 -3.20
N ARG A 807 9.99 4.09 -2.33
CA ARG A 807 10.40 4.87 -1.16
C ARG A 807 11.93 4.85 -1.02
N PRO A 808 12.63 5.81 -1.62
CA PRO A 808 14.05 5.95 -1.41
C PRO A 808 14.35 6.55 -0.03
N SER A 809 15.48 6.16 0.55
CA SER A 809 15.93 6.66 1.84
C SER A 809 17.46 6.81 1.88
N ILE A 810 17.92 7.73 2.69
CA ILE A 810 19.33 7.88 3.07
C ILE A 810 19.43 7.47 4.53
N PHE A 811 20.45 6.71 4.86
CA PHE A 811 20.59 6.17 6.20
C PHE A 811 22.03 6.21 6.74
N ALA A 812 22.10 6.16 8.05
CA ALA A 812 23.34 5.93 8.80
C ALA A 812 23.04 4.89 9.89
N ASP A 813 23.87 3.86 9.97
CA ASP A 813 23.78 2.79 10.95
C ASP A 813 25.05 2.80 11.83
N ILE A 814 24.88 2.56 13.12
CA ILE A 814 25.94 2.45 14.11
C ILE A 814 25.67 1.27 15.02
N GLY A 815 26.66 0.41 15.27
CA GLY A 815 26.47 -0.72 16.17
C GLY A 815 27.73 -1.48 16.50
N ALA A 816 27.62 -2.34 17.50
CA ALA A 816 28.65 -3.31 17.88
C ALA A 816 27.99 -4.50 18.58
N VAL A 817 28.62 -5.67 18.45
CA VAL A 817 28.32 -6.86 19.25
C VAL A 817 29.64 -7.35 19.87
N PHE A 818 29.61 -7.70 21.14
CA PHE A 818 30.83 -7.95 21.94
C PHE A 818 30.55 -8.71 23.24
N GLY A 819 31.60 -8.93 24.01
CA GLY A 819 31.56 -9.42 25.38
C GLY A 819 31.53 -10.95 25.49
N VAL A 820 32.29 -11.63 24.65
CA VAL A 820 32.50 -13.07 24.70
C VAL A 820 33.80 -13.40 25.41
N ARG A 821 33.82 -14.46 26.20
CA ARG A 821 35.05 -15.00 26.69
C ARG A 821 35.89 -15.52 25.51
N ARG A 822 37.21 -15.24 25.53
CA ARG A 822 38.14 -15.71 24.50
C ARG A 822 38.16 -17.25 24.51
N PRO A 823 37.77 -17.93 23.40
CA PRO A 823 37.77 -19.37 23.33
C PRO A 823 39.22 -19.92 23.25
N ALA A 824 39.39 -21.20 23.60
CA ALA A 824 40.62 -21.91 23.35
C ALA A 824 40.88 -22.00 21.82
N LEU A 825 42.03 -21.51 21.37
CA LEU A 825 42.41 -21.44 19.98
C LEU A 825 43.37 -22.57 19.63
N GLN A 826 43.27 -23.07 18.36
CA GLN A 826 44.18 -24.08 17.82
C GLN A 826 45.34 -23.38 17.07
N ASP A 827 46.54 -23.96 17.21
CA ASP A 827 47.74 -23.52 16.47
C ASP A 827 48.49 -24.78 16.03
N VAL A 828 48.42 -25.11 14.75
CA VAL A 828 49.18 -26.21 14.13
C VAL A 828 50.38 -25.60 13.41
N ALA A 829 51.52 -25.62 14.08
CA ALA A 829 52.76 -25.04 13.56
C ALA A 829 53.26 -25.80 12.28
N PRO A 830 53.93 -25.09 11.35
CA PRO A 830 54.65 -25.72 10.25
C PRO A 830 55.65 -26.78 10.75
N GLY A 831 55.77 -27.91 10.05
CA GLY A 831 56.60 -29.06 10.45
C GLY A 831 55.94 -29.92 11.56
N SER A 832 54.70 -29.67 11.92
CA SER A 832 53.93 -30.53 12.85
C SER A 832 53.82 -31.96 12.31
N PRO A 833 54.08 -32.99 13.14
CA PRO A 833 53.96 -34.39 12.73
C PRO A 833 52.50 -34.87 12.54
N LEU A 834 51.54 -33.99 12.76
CA LEU A 834 50.14 -34.29 12.66
C LEU A 834 49.78 -34.61 11.19
N THR A 835 49.23 -35.78 11.00
CA THR A 835 48.73 -36.23 9.68
C THR A 835 47.27 -36.49 9.74
N GLN A 836 46.55 -36.18 8.66
CA GLN A 836 45.17 -36.52 8.48
C GLN A 836 45.06 -37.74 7.54
N ILE A 837 44.28 -38.68 7.95
CA ILE A 837 44.01 -39.88 7.12
C ILE A 837 42.80 -39.59 6.24
N GLU A 838 43.00 -39.69 4.96
CA GLU A 838 41.97 -39.55 3.96
C GLU A 838 41.71 -40.91 3.35
N CYS A 839 40.46 -41.35 3.41
CA CYS A 839 40.03 -42.59 2.78
C CYS A 839 39.23 -42.23 1.52
N THR A 840 39.74 -42.54 0.36
CA THR A 840 39.09 -42.26 -0.93
C THR A 840 38.51 -43.53 -1.52
N ALA A 841 37.20 -43.55 -1.78
CA ALA A 841 36.51 -44.63 -2.47
C ALA A 841 36.75 -44.59 -3.98
N ALA A 842 36.48 -45.67 -4.65
CA ALA A 842 36.65 -45.76 -6.11
C ALA A 842 35.73 -44.82 -6.90
N ASP A 843 34.64 -44.34 -6.31
CA ASP A 843 33.72 -43.31 -6.85
C ASP A 843 34.16 -41.88 -6.61
N GLY A 844 35.32 -41.70 -5.96
CA GLY A 844 35.83 -40.36 -5.57
C GLY A 844 35.26 -39.82 -4.27
N THR A 845 34.48 -40.58 -3.53
CA THR A 845 34.01 -40.16 -2.19
C THR A 845 35.20 -40.19 -1.24
N VAL A 846 35.42 -39.01 -0.58
CA VAL A 846 36.50 -38.83 0.40
C VAL A 846 35.91 -38.89 1.80
N GLN A 847 36.46 -39.70 2.68
CA GLN A 847 36.15 -39.74 4.11
C GLN A 847 37.42 -39.43 4.91
N LEU A 848 37.37 -38.42 5.74
CA LEU A 848 38.42 -38.07 6.67
C LEU A 848 38.36 -38.98 7.88
N VAL A 849 39.46 -39.56 8.28
CA VAL A 849 39.62 -40.41 9.49
C VAL A 849 40.79 -39.88 10.33
N PRO A 850 40.74 -40.07 11.67
CA PRO A 850 41.80 -39.53 12.49
C PRO A 850 43.16 -40.20 12.21
N PRO A 851 44.21 -39.55 12.53
CA PRO A 851 45.61 -40.09 12.36
C PRO A 851 45.85 -41.38 13.13
N SER A 852 45.07 -41.64 14.16
CA SER A 852 45.07 -42.85 14.99
C SER A 852 44.41 -44.07 14.31
N ALA A 853 43.52 -43.82 13.37
CA ALA A 853 42.89 -44.97 12.62
C ALA A 853 43.93 -45.53 11.63
N GLY A 854 44.45 -46.64 11.95
CA GLY A 854 45.48 -47.28 11.13
C GLY A 854 44.98 -47.79 9.73
N SER A 855 43.66 -47.76 9.42
CA SER A 855 43.09 -48.32 8.23
C SER A 855 41.81 -47.61 7.81
N CYS A 856 41.55 -47.61 6.52
CA CYS A 856 40.27 -47.18 5.90
C CYS A 856 39.24 -48.30 5.90
N PRO A 857 37.95 -47.96 5.75
CA PRO A 857 36.90 -48.92 5.47
C PRO A 857 37.20 -49.74 4.22
N THR A 858 36.63 -50.92 4.16
CA THR A 858 36.76 -51.79 2.95
C THR A 858 36.29 -51.06 1.70
N ASN A 859 37.12 -51.10 0.63
CA ASN A 859 36.95 -50.40 -0.64
C ASN A 859 37.37 -48.95 -0.70
N PHE A 860 38.07 -48.42 0.34
CA PHE A 860 38.69 -47.12 0.34
C PHE A 860 40.21 -47.25 0.27
N THR A 861 40.85 -46.37 -0.47
CA THR A 861 42.30 -46.23 -0.51
C THR A 861 42.75 -45.28 0.58
N LEU A 862 43.70 -45.70 1.41
CA LEU A 862 44.22 -44.88 2.51
C LEU A 862 45.34 -43.97 1.99
N THR A 863 45.16 -42.64 2.20
CA THR A 863 46.19 -41.64 1.98
C THR A 863 46.41 -40.87 3.27
N ARG A 864 47.71 -40.73 3.67
CA ARG A 864 48.08 -39.92 4.83
C ARG A 864 48.59 -38.58 4.35
N ASN A 865 47.81 -37.55 4.59
CA ASN A 865 48.18 -36.16 4.24
C ASN A 865 48.61 -35.40 5.52
N PRO A 866 49.68 -34.60 5.46
CA PRO A 866 50.02 -33.72 6.57
C PRO A 866 48.87 -32.73 6.78
N VAL A 867 48.53 -32.45 8.04
CA VAL A 867 47.56 -31.43 8.35
C VAL A 867 48.14 -30.10 7.88
N THR A 868 47.40 -29.37 7.04
CA THR A 868 47.84 -28.03 6.60
C THR A 868 48.06 -27.14 7.80
N PRO A 869 49.25 -26.57 8.00
CA PRO A 869 49.56 -25.73 9.15
C PRO A 869 48.66 -24.51 9.18
N PHE A 870 48.04 -24.21 10.32
CA PHE A 870 47.16 -23.06 10.48
C PHE A 870 47.24 -22.50 11.89
N ARG A 871 46.82 -21.25 12.02
CA ARG A 871 46.61 -20.58 13.31
C ARG A 871 45.22 -19.96 13.39
N GLU A 872 44.52 -20.22 14.48
CA GLU A 872 43.28 -19.54 14.81
C GLU A 872 43.55 -18.22 15.50
N VAL A 873 42.86 -17.17 15.05
CA VAL A 873 42.99 -15.81 15.59
C VAL A 873 41.61 -15.33 16.00
N PHE A 874 41.50 -14.91 17.26
CA PHE A 874 40.27 -14.33 17.79
C PHE A 874 40.28 -12.81 17.57
N LEU A 875 39.26 -12.29 16.87
CA LEU A 875 39.15 -10.90 16.42
C LEU A 875 37.78 -10.33 16.73
N GLY A 876 37.64 -9.03 16.64
CA GLY A 876 36.36 -8.33 16.58
C GLY A 876 35.60 -8.14 17.89
N ASP A 877 36.06 -8.72 19.04
CA ASP A 877 35.41 -8.56 20.36
C ASP A 877 35.75 -7.19 20.96
N THR A 878 35.04 -6.18 20.51
CA THR A 878 35.21 -4.81 21.00
C THR A 878 33.91 -4.04 20.96
N PRO A 879 33.62 -3.23 22.01
CA PRO A 879 32.46 -2.35 22.04
C PRO A 879 32.60 -1.10 21.14
N ARG A 880 33.75 -0.94 20.46
CA ARG A 880 33.96 0.19 19.54
C ARG A 880 32.90 0.20 18.45
N PRO A 881 32.28 1.36 18.14
CA PRO A 881 31.24 1.45 17.15
C PRO A 881 31.73 1.13 15.74
N ARG A 882 30.97 0.35 15.01
CA ARG A 882 31.02 0.23 13.56
C ARG A 882 30.00 1.19 12.99
N ILE A 883 30.36 1.93 11.95
CA ILE A 883 29.52 2.96 11.36
C ILE A 883 29.44 2.72 9.86
N SER A 884 28.25 2.78 9.33
CA SER A 884 28.01 2.76 7.89
C SER A 884 27.01 3.83 7.48
N VAL A 885 27.14 4.28 6.24
CA VAL A 885 26.20 5.19 5.60
C VAL A 885 25.82 4.66 4.23
N GLY A 886 24.63 4.98 3.79
CA GLY A 886 24.15 4.48 2.51
C GLY A 886 22.86 5.09 2.04
N PHE A 887 22.46 4.60 0.89
CA PHE A 887 21.21 4.90 0.22
C PHE A 887 20.45 3.60 -0.01
N GLY A 888 19.14 3.61 0.25
CA GLY A 888 18.26 2.46 0.06
C GLY A 888 17.01 2.81 -0.71
N VAL A 889 16.46 1.84 -1.40
CA VAL A 889 15.15 1.96 -2.06
C VAL A 889 14.27 0.80 -1.60
N ASN A 890 13.18 1.14 -0.96
CA ASN A 890 12.08 0.21 -0.70
C ASN A 890 11.06 0.33 -1.83
N TRP A 891 10.65 -0.77 -2.37
CA TRP A 891 9.61 -0.84 -3.39
C TRP A 891 8.55 -1.88 -3.03
N ASN A 892 7.34 -1.43 -2.78
CA ASN A 892 6.18 -2.30 -2.62
C ASN A 892 5.65 -2.66 -4.02
N SER A 893 6.26 -3.70 -4.62
CA SER A 893 5.85 -4.15 -5.95
C SER A 893 4.62 -5.06 -5.89
N PRO A 894 3.91 -5.27 -7.02
CA PRO A 894 2.85 -6.26 -7.11
C PRO A 894 3.30 -7.71 -6.80
N PHE A 895 4.61 -7.97 -6.89
CA PHE A 895 5.23 -9.27 -6.62
C PHE A 895 5.76 -9.41 -5.18
N GLY A 896 5.55 -8.40 -4.34
CA GLY A 896 6.03 -8.35 -2.98
C GLY A 896 7.01 -7.20 -2.72
N PRO A 897 7.44 -7.01 -1.48
CA PRO A 897 8.37 -5.95 -1.12
C PRO A 897 9.79 -6.25 -1.67
N PHE A 898 10.39 -5.22 -2.24
CA PHE A 898 11.79 -5.21 -2.69
C PHE A 898 12.55 -4.21 -1.87
N ARG A 899 13.78 -4.55 -1.51
CA ARG A 899 14.71 -3.61 -0.90
C ARG A 899 16.11 -3.78 -1.50
N ILE A 900 16.68 -2.66 -1.92
CA ILE A 900 18.07 -2.58 -2.37
C ILE A 900 18.75 -1.54 -1.52
N ASP A 901 19.86 -1.89 -0.87
CA ASP A 901 20.68 -0.99 -0.10
C ASP A 901 22.09 -0.97 -0.70
N ILE A 902 22.62 0.23 -0.88
CA ILE A 902 24.02 0.50 -1.22
C ILE A 902 24.61 1.23 -0.03
N ALA A 903 25.51 0.57 0.70
CA ALA A 903 26.06 1.09 1.94
C ALA A 903 27.56 0.86 2.02
N ARG A 904 28.27 1.85 2.55
CA ARG A 904 29.71 1.79 2.79
C ARG A 904 29.98 1.83 4.28
N ALA A 905 30.77 0.89 4.77
CA ALA A 905 31.32 0.93 6.11
C ALA A 905 32.35 2.05 6.18
N LEU A 906 32.16 3.00 7.09
CA LEU A 906 33.07 4.12 7.38
C LEU A 906 34.04 3.76 8.51
N VAL A 907 33.54 3.00 9.50
CA VAL A 907 34.30 2.53 10.64
C VAL A 907 34.07 1.04 10.80
N SER A 908 35.12 0.26 10.79
CA SER A 908 35.13 -1.18 11.00
C SER A 908 36.22 -1.58 12.00
N ALA A 909 36.15 -2.77 12.55
CA ALA A 909 37.19 -3.37 13.37
C ALA A 909 37.95 -4.48 12.62
N PRO A 910 39.17 -4.87 13.04
CA PRO A 910 39.86 -5.99 12.44
C PRO A 910 38.97 -7.27 12.46
N GLY A 911 38.88 -7.90 11.31
CA GLY A 911 38.07 -9.09 11.12
C GLY A 911 36.62 -8.85 10.68
N ASP A 912 36.11 -7.61 10.70
CA ASP A 912 34.74 -7.34 10.22
C ASP A 912 34.63 -7.56 8.70
N ASP A 913 33.53 -8.18 8.28
CA ASP A 913 33.19 -8.38 6.86
C ASP A 913 32.27 -7.28 6.35
N THR A 914 32.70 -6.63 5.27
CA THR A 914 31.93 -5.53 4.65
C THR A 914 31.32 -5.94 3.34
N LYS A 915 30.13 -5.38 3.05
CA LYS A 915 29.40 -5.62 1.81
C LYS A 915 28.74 -4.35 1.30
N LEU A 916 29.08 -3.96 0.08
CA LEU A 916 28.62 -2.71 -0.51
C LEU A 916 27.13 -2.75 -0.89
N ILE A 917 26.67 -3.86 -1.46
CA ILE A 917 25.31 -3.96 -2.00
C ILE A 917 24.60 -5.14 -1.34
N THR A 918 23.39 -4.87 -0.83
CA THR A 918 22.48 -5.93 -0.35
C THR A 918 21.16 -5.84 -1.09
N PHE A 919 20.61 -7.01 -1.39
CA PHE A 919 19.39 -7.15 -2.16
C PHE A 919 18.44 -8.14 -1.48
N ASN A 920 17.18 -7.73 -1.29
CA ASN A 920 16.16 -8.54 -0.65
C ASN A 920 14.84 -8.39 -1.40
N VAL A 921 14.18 -9.50 -1.69
CA VAL A 921 12.91 -9.58 -2.42
C VAL A 921 11.98 -10.54 -1.72
N GLY A 922 10.72 -10.13 -1.56
CA GLY A 922 9.68 -10.99 -0.99
C GLY A 922 9.75 -11.16 0.52
N THR A 923 10.61 -10.39 1.21
CA THR A 923 10.71 -10.37 2.68
C THR A 923 10.13 -9.07 3.22
N ALA A 924 9.32 -9.14 4.29
CA ALA A 924 8.89 -7.94 5.00
C ALA A 924 10.09 -7.34 5.77
N PHE A 925 10.29 -6.04 5.69
CA PHE A 925 11.41 -5.30 6.30
C PHE A 925 10.95 -4.51 7.51
#